data_67cb70bb1979578b957b9416f0248268
#
_entry.id   67cb70bb1979578b957b9416f0248268
#
_cell.length_a   1.000
_cell.length_b   1.000
_cell.length_c   1.000
_cell.angle_alpha   90.00
_cell.angle_beta   90.00
_cell.angle_gamma   90.00
#
_symmetry.space_group_name_H-M   'P 1'
#
loop_
_entity.id
_entity.type
_entity.pdbx_description
1 polymer ?
#
loop_
_entity_poly.entity_id
_entity_poly.type
_entity_poly.pdbx_seq_one_letter_code
_entity_poly.pdbx_strand_id
1 'polypeptide(L)'
;MAPHDPFQGRRDFLRASGALGLATMLPGAVRAASTHAGVVPAGDTDATSDVPLPARAPLASQPFRRLPAGAIRPAGWLRRQLEIQASGLGGHLDETWADVGPDSGWLGGTGESWERGPYFLDGLLPLAWQLDSAPLKAKAQKFIDWTLDHPWPNGMFGPRSNNDWWPRMVMLKVLTQYHELTGDARVIPLMTNYFVHQLGALPARPLRDWGRSRWQDELLSVLWLYDRTGDKRLLQLAVLLHRQGFDWQGMFADFKFKQKVDVAKLKAEGGGGDVFMEDLGQRVHGVNIAMSIKSSPVWSLVSGRAHDRDAVHHQLSMLDTYHGLPNGMFSADEHLAGRNPSQGTELCTVVETMFSLEVALAITGDPALADRLETIAYNALPGTFTDDMWAHQYDQEPNQVESSLHRRPWTTNGPESNLFGLEPHFGCCTANFHQGWPKLTQSLWMATADGGMAAMVYAPCTLQTVVHGVPLRIEQSTDYPFRSRVEIVLHPARAVAFALKLRIPGWATGSTLTVNGQAQASGSAGRFLTLQREWQPGDTIALTFASVPKTVSGFNDSVSVRDGALVFALPIAESWIKWRQRGLTADWMVYPASRWNMGLPENASFRRAEQPVGPVPFSRQHPPVTLSVEGRPVATWKAEEGAADPVPRRPQADAADVPVMLTLMPYAAPKLRITAFPLLAPGSNEHPEDGHVS
;
A
#
# COMPACT_ATOMS: atom_id res chain seq x y z
N MET A 1 29.16 -13.84 -29.71
CA MET A 1 28.26 -12.69 -29.82
C MET A 1 27.37 -12.71 -28.59
N ALA A 2 27.64 -11.83 -27.64
CA ALA A 2 26.83 -11.72 -26.43
C ALA A 2 25.53 -10.96 -26.76
N PRO A 3 24.39 -11.28 -26.14
CA PRO A 3 23.15 -10.58 -26.40
C PRO A 3 23.22 -9.16 -25.85
N HIS A 4 22.84 -8.19 -26.67
CA HIS A 4 22.71 -6.79 -26.28
C HIS A 4 21.57 -6.65 -25.26
N ASP A 5 21.87 -6.11 -24.09
CA ASP A 5 20.90 -5.67 -23.09
C ASP A 5 20.28 -4.34 -23.55
N PRO A 6 18.98 -4.26 -23.81
CA PRO A 6 18.33 -3.03 -24.27
C PRO A 6 18.30 -1.89 -23.24
N PHE A 7 18.74 -2.15 -22.00
CA PHE A 7 18.79 -1.15 -20.93
C PHE A 7 20.17 -0.49 -20.72
N GLN A 8 21.22 -0.91 -21.42
CA GLN A 8 22.55 -0.30 -21.33
C GLN A 8 22.63 1.08 -22.01
N GLY A 9 21.81 1.38 -22.99
CA GLY A 9 21.85 2.63 -23.76
C GLY A 9 21.60 3.92 -22.97
N ARG A 10 21.07 3.86 -21.75
CA ARG A 10 20.83 5.06 -20.90
C ARG A 10 21.94 5.34 -19.90
N ARG A 11 22.81 4.35 -19.58
CA ARG A 11 23.96 4.57 -18.68
C ARG A 11 25.14 5.28 -19.34
N ASP A 12 25.29 5.18 -20.64
CA ASP A 12 26.45 5.74 -21.36
C ASP A 12 26.30 7.20 -21.74
N PHE A 13 25.08 7.75 -21.77
CA PHE A 13 24.83 9.15 -22.06
C PHE A 13 25.24 10.12 -20.93
N LEU A 14 25.40 9.64 -19.70
CA LEU A 14 25.72 10.46 -18.52
C LEU A 14 27.24 10.56 -18.24
N ARG A 15 28.13 9.97 -19.07
CA ARG A 15 29.59 10.00 -18.86
C ARG A 15 30.39 10.94 -19.73
N ALA A 16 29.76 11.69 -20.60
CA ALA A 16 30.46 12.54 -21.56
C ALA A 16 30.08 14.02 -21.49
N SER A 17 30.18 14.65 -20.31
CA SER A 17 30.18 16.11 -20.21
C SER A 17 30.83 16.57 -18.92
N GLY A 18 32.11 16.62 -18.89
CA GLY A 18 32.89 17.20 -17.80
C GLY A 18 34.25 17.69 -18.30
N ALA A 19 34.38 18.95 -18.64
CA ALA A 19 35.54 19.81 -18.39
C ALA A 19 35.53 21.09 -19.24
N LEU A 20 35.89 22.18 -18.60
CA LEU A 20 36.28 23.53 -18.95
C LEU A 20 35.18 24.58 -18.72
N GLY A 21 35.44 25.65 -17.97
CA GLY A 21 36.52 26.49 -17.66
C GLY A 21 36.11 27.60 -16.69
N LEU A 22 36.97 27.94 -15.77
CA LEU A 22 36.90 29.11 -14.90
C LEU A 22 37.03 30.41 -15.69
N ALA A 23 36.20 31.39 -15.35
CA ALA A 23 36.58 32.81 -15.47
C ALA A 23 35.80 33.66 -14.45
N THR A 24 36.55 34.34 -13.63
CA THR A 24 36.19 35.33 -12.62
C THR A 24 35.69 36.65 -13.21
N MET A 25 34.67 37.28 -12.60
CA MET A 25 34.60 38.73 -12.35
C MET A 25 33.39 39.14 -11.50
N LEU A 26 33.63 39.88 -10.42
CA LEU A 26 32.72 40.70 -9.61
C LEU A 26 33.03 42.18 -9.90
N PRO A 27 32.28 43.21 -9.43
CA PRO A 27 30.89 43.32 -8.93
C PRO A 27 30.12 44.54 -9.52
N GLY A 28 28.81 44.56 -9.25
CA GLY A 28 28.02 45.79 -9.50
C GLY A 28 26.70 45.76 -8.72
N ALA A 29 26.65 46.47 -7.61
CA ALA A 29 25.45 46.60 -6.80
C ALA A 29 24.45 47.61 -7.41
N VAL A 30 23.20 47.19 -7.60
CA VAL A 30 22.07 48.10 -7.76
C VAL A 30 21.02 47.73 -6.74
N ARG A 31 20.77 48.63 -5.79
CA ARG A 31 19.66 48.56 -4.84
C ARG A 31 18.35 48.88 -5.55
N ALA A 32 17.39 47.98 -5.54
CA ALA A 32 16.00 48.31 -5.79
C ALA A 32 15.21 47.98 -4.52
N ALA A 33 14.49 48.98 -4.02
CA ALA A 33 13.63 48.86 -2.84
C ALA A 33 12.39 48.02 -3.17
N SER A 34 12.21 46.91 -2.50
CA SER A 34 10.95 46.16 -2.49
C SER A 34 10.13 46.52 -1.27
N THR A 35 8.98 47.07 -1.49
CA THR A 35 7.92 47.33 -0.53
C THR A 35 7.44 45.98 0.06
N HIS A 36 7.62 45.81 1.35
CA HIS A 36 7.04 44.69 2.10
C HIS A 36 5.51 44.80 2.08
N ALA A 37 4.85 43.93 1.35
CA ALA A 37 3.47 43.58 1.60
C ALA A 37 3.45 42.71 2.86
N GLY A 38 2.72 43.14 3.88
CA GLY A 38 2.64 42.46 5.18
C GLY A 38 2.10 41.03 5.00
N VAL A 39 2.83 40.09 5.57
CA VAL A 39 2.35 38.71 5.81
C VAL A 39 1.22 38.84 6.83
N VAL A 40 -0.01 38.59 6.38
CA VAL A 40 -1.14 38.35 7.27
C VAL A 40 -0.84 37.02 7.97
N PRO A 41 -0.81 36.94 9.31
CA PRO A 41 -0.68 35.67 9.99
C PRO A 41 -1.86 34.79 9.58
N ALA A 42 -1.56 33.56 9.16
CA ALA A 42 -2.57 32.55 8.90
C ALA A 42 -3.36 32.35 10.20
N GLY A 43 -4.56 32.92 10.24
CA GLY A 43 -5.52 32.60 11.28
C GLY A 43 -5.81 31.11 11.21
N ASP A 44 -6.01 30.48 12.37
CA ASP A 44 -6.57 29.15 12.52
C ASP A 44 -7.87 29.07 11.73
N THR A 45 -7.79 28.76 10.44
CA THR A 45 -8.94 28.28 9.69
C THR A 45 -9.09 26.84 10.10
N ASP A 46 -9.92 26.57 11.11
CA ASP A 46 -10.63 25.31 11.26
C ASP A 46 -11.32 25.06 9.93
N ALA A 47 -10.61 24.41 9.00
CA ALA A 47 -11.21 23.91 7.77
C ALA A 47 -12.16 22.79 8.19
N THR A 48 -13.42 23.17 8.48
CA THR A 48 -14.52 22.23 8.57
C THR A 48 -14.64 21.60 7.19
N SER A 49 -14.03 20.41 7.02
CA SER A 49 -14.14 19.67 5.79
C SER A 49 -15.61 19.31 5.59
N ASP A 50 -16.20 19.85 4.54
CA ASP A 50 -17.56 19.53 4.15
C ASP A 50 -17.71 18.03 3.94
N VAL A 51 -18.89 17.49 4.25
CA VAL A 51 -19.23 16.09 3.92
C VAL A 51 -19.00 15.87 2.44
N PRO A 52 -18.43 14.71 2.02
CA PRO A 52 -18.20 14.42 0.61
C PRO A 52 -19.47 14.65 -0.20
N LEU A 53 -19.35 15.38 -1.30
CA LEU A 53 -20.47 15.66 -2.20
C LEU A 53 -21.13 14.33 -2.64
N PRO A 54 -22.46 14.22 -2.68
CA PRO A 54 -23.13 13.05 -3.21
C PRO A 54 -22.77 12.85 -4.68
N ALA A 55 -22.73 11.57 -5.15
CA ALA A 55 -22.47 11.30 -6.57
C ALA A 55 -23.45 12.08 -7.43
N ARG A 56 -22.89 12.86 -8.35
CA ARG A 56 -23.72 13.61 -9.30
C ARG A 56 -24.29 12.66 -10.35
N ALA A 57 -25.60 12.69 -10.56
CA ALA A 57 -26.23 11.93 -11.64
C ALA A 57 -25.53 12.19 -13.00
N PRO A 58 -25.32 11.19 -13.86
CA PRO A 58 -25.88 9.84 -13.80
C PRO A 58 -24.99 8.80 -13.08
N LEU A 59 -23.94 9.21 -12.36
CA LEU A 59 -23.10 8.24 -11.66
C LEU A 59 -23.90 7.44 -10.63
N ALA A 60 -23.58 6.14 -10.53
CA ALA A 60 -24.22 5.26 -9.57
C ALA A 60 -23.86 5.66 -8.13
N SER A 61 -24.80 5.49 -7.21
CA SER A 61 -24.57 5.70 -5.79
C SER A 61 -23.66 4.59 -5.24
N GLN A 62 -22.86 4.93 -4.22
CA GLN A 62 -21.99 4.00 -3.51
C GLN A 62 -22.29 4.04 -2.00
N PRO A 63 -22.12 2.93 -1.26
CA PRO A 63 -22.47 2.85 0.15
C PRO A 63 -21.59 3.74 1.03
N PHE A 64 -20.33 3.93 0.67
CA PHE A 64 -19.40 4.77 1.41
C PHE A 64 -18.70 5.76 0.50
N ARG A 65 -18.24 6.87 1.10
CA ARG A 65 -17.46 7.91 0.44
C ARG A 65 -16.25 8.26 1.25
N ARG A 66 -15.13 8.32 0.60
CA ARG A 66 -13.90 8.82 1.24
C ARG A 66 -14.14 10.26 1.71
N LEU A 67 -13.65 10.54 2.91
CA LEU A 67 -13.65 11.90 3.44
C LEU A 67 -12.59 12.74 2.69
N PRO A 68 -12.76 14.07 2.66
CA PRO A 68 -11.74 14.95 2.10
C PRO A 68 -10.36 14.70 2.75
N ALA A 69 -9.32 14.86 1.97
CA ALA A 69 -7.95 14.77 2.48
C ALA A 69 -7.78 15.76 3.64
N GLY A 70 -7.15 15.31 4.73
CA GLY A 70 -6.97 16.13 5.93
C GLY A 70 -8.06 15.99 6.99
N ALA A 71 -9.23 15.39 6.68
CA ALA A 71 -10.28 15.15 7.67
C ALA A 71 -9.84 14.21 8.81
N ILE A 72 -8.92 13.27 8.52
CA ILE A 72 -8.42 12.29 9.46
C ILE A 72 -6.95 12.56 9.76
N ARG A 73 -6.62 12.67 11.04
CA ARG A 73 -5.24 12.86 11.54
C ARG A 73 -4.82 11.63 12.35
N PRO A 74 -3.61 11.09 12.16
CA PRO A 74 -3.10 9.97 12.93
C PRO A 74 -2.88 10.35 14.38
N ALA A 75 -3.05 9.38 15.29
CA ALA A 75 -2.76 9.50 16.69
C ALA A 75 -1.92 8.29 17.18
N GLY A 76 -1.53 8.25 18.43
CA GLY A 76 -0.88 7.12 19.08
C GLY A 76 0.26 6.50 18.25
N TRP A 77 0.26 5.18 18.09
CA TRP A 77 1.30 4.47 17.35
C TRP A 77 1.29 4.79 15.83
N LEU A 78 0.11 5.09 15.24
CA LEU A 78 0.04 5.43 13.81
C LEU A 78 0.72 6.76 13.53
N ARG A 79 0.54 7.76 14.40
CA ARG A 79 1.26 9.04 14.30
C ARG A 79 2.77 8.82 14.38
N ARG A 80 3.25 8.01 15.33
CA ARG A 80 4.68 7.67 15.44
C ARG A 80 5.21 7.00 14.16
N GLN A 81 4.43 6.11 13.56
CA GLN A 81 4.81 5.45 12.28
C GLN A 81 4.95 6.45 11.13
N LEU A 82 4.05 7.44 11.04
CA LEU A 82 4.16 8.50 10.04
C LEU A 82 5.34 9.45 10.35
N GLU A 83 5.62 9.72 11.61
CA GLU A 83 6.80 10.49 12.03
C GLU A 83 8.11 9.77 11.69
N ILE A 84 8.17 8.44 11.82
CA ILE A 84 9.30 7.63 11.35
C ILE A 84 9.44 7.76 9.82
N GLN A 85 8.35 7.63 9.06
CA GLN A 85 8.38 7.82 7.61
C GLN A 85 8.87 9.22 7.22
N ALA A 86 8.41 10.25 7.93
CA ALA A 86 8.81 11.64 7.69
C ALA A 86 10.28 11.92 8.05
N SER A 87 10.82 11.21 9.05
CA SER A 87 12.23 11.33 9.47
C SER A 87 13.18 10.45 8.65
N GLY A 88 12.66 9.49 7.89
CA GLY A 88 13.39 8.63 6.97
C GLY A 88 13.31 9.14 5.52
N LEU A 89 13.32 8.21 4.56
CA LEU A 89 13.26 8.54 3.13
C LEU A 89 12.03 9.38 2.76
N GLY A 90 10.89 9.18 3.45
CA GLY A 90 9.66 9.92 3.15
C GLY A 90 9.77 11.43 3.24
N GLY A 91 10.59 11.94 4.15
CA GLY A 91 10.83 13.36 4.32
C GLY A 91 12.09 13.90 3.64
N HIS A 92 13.00 13.00 3.25
CA HIS A 92 14.37 13.36 2.81
C HIS A 92 14.75 12.80 1.43
N LEU A 93 13.79 12.28 0.67
CA LEU A 93 14.09 11.67 -0.62
C LEU A 93 14.67 12.68 -1.62
N ASP A 94 14.15 13.90 -1.66
CA ASP A 94 14.62 15.00 -2.50
C ASP A 94 16.06 15.45 -2.18
N GLU A 95 16.58 15.10 -1.01
CA GLU A 95 17.94 15.42 -0.57
C GLU A 95 18.95 14.31 -0.89
N THR A 96 18.49 13.08 -1.16
CA THR A 96 19.37 11.93 -1.34
C THR A 96 19.20 11.20 -2.67
N TRP A 97 18.11 11.46 -3.40
CA TRP A 97 17.82 10.80 -4.69
C TRP A 97 17.57 11.80 -5.80
N ALA A 98 18.39 11.73 -6.86
CA ALA A 98 18.42 12.72 -7.93
C ALA A 98 17.09 12.84 -8.70
N ASP A 99 16.33 11.75 -8.83
CA ASP A 99 15.09 11.70 -9.63
C ASP A 99 14.00 12.65 -9.13
N VAL A 100 14.00 12.94 -7.82
CA VAL A 100 13.10 13.93 -7.21
C VAL A 100 13.85 15.12 -6.60
N GLY A 101 15.14 15.24 -6.89
CA GLY A 101 16.01 16.36 -6.49
C GLY A 101 15.73 17.63 -7.28
N PRO A 102 16.57 18.68 -7.07
CA PRO A 102 16.34 20.00 -7.67
C PRO A 102 16.29 20.03 -9.20
N ASP A 103 16.92 19.06 -9.89
CA ASP A 103 16.91 18.96 -11.37
C ASP A 103 15.76 18.09 -11.90
N SER A 104 14.81 17.69 -11.06
CA SER A 104 13.63 16.93 -11.51
C SER A 104 12.87 17.68 -12.60
N GLY A 105 12.44 16.98 -13.64
CA GLY A 105 11.60 17.55 -14.70
C GLY A 105 10.28 18.14 -14.16
N TRP A 106 9.77 17.64 -13.05
CA TRP A 106 8.57 18.16 -12.36
C TRP A 106 8.85 19.39 -11.49
N LEU A 107 10.09 19.90 -11.51
CA LEU A 107 10.51 21.20 -11.00
C LEU A 107 11.04 22.11 -12.12
N GLY A 108 10.88 21.70 -13.38
CA GLY A 108 11.39 22.43 -14.55
C GLY A 108 12.84 22.14 -14.91
N GLY A 109 13.46 21.16 -14.24
CA GLY A 109 14.80 20.68 -14.55
C GLY A 109 14.87 19.77 -15.78
N THR A 110 16.05 19.22 -16.02
CA THR A 110 16.36 18.34 -17.16
C THR A 110 16.44 16.87 -16.78
N GLY A 111 16.32 16.55 -15.50
CA GLY A 111 16.38 15.19 -14.94
C GLY A 111 15.12 14.37 -15.19
N GLU A 112 14.80 13.49 -14.26
CA GLU A 112 13.66 12.57 -14.36
C GLU A 112 12.36 13.34 -14.61
N SER A 113 11.63 12.96 -15.65
CA SER A 113 10.44 13.67 -16.13
C SER A 113 9.22 12.78 -16.27
N TRP A 114 9.30 11.53 -15.82
CA TRP A 114 8.23 10.54 -15.97
C TRP A 114 7.41 10.39 -14.66
N GLU A 115 7.46 9.29 -13.95
CA GLU A 115 6.53 9.00 -12.83
C GLU A 115 7.09 9.29 -11.43
N ARG A 116 8.42 9.52 -11.27
CA ARG A 116 9.06 9.57 -9.94
C ARG A 116 8.57 10.75 -9.09
N GLY A 117 8.55 11.95 -9.68
CA GLY A 117 8.04 13.14 -9.01
C GLY A 117 6.58 12.99 -8.58
N PRO A 118 5.63 12.64 -9.48
CA PRO A 118 4.24 12.39 -9.14
C PRO A 118 4.03 11.32 -8.06
N TYR A 119 4.72 10.19 -8.12
CA TYR A 119 4.63 9.14 -7.11
C TYR A 119 5.11 9.60 -5.73
N PHE A 120 6.24 10.29 -5.68
CA PHE A 120 6.75 10.86 -4.44
C PHE A 120 5.72 11.80 -3.79
N LEU A 121 5.12 12.69 -4.60
CA LEU A 121 4.11 13.63 -4.14
C LEU A 121 2.80 12.97 -3.69
N ASP A 122 2.38 11.88 -4.32
CA ASP A 122 1.14 11.16 -3.99
C ASP A 122 1.14 10.62 -2.55
N GLY A 123 2.33 10.47 -1.95
CA GLY A 123 2.52 10.14 -0.55
C GLY A 123 3.02 11.31 0.32
N LEU A 124 3.93 12.15 -0.18
CA LEU A 124 4.47 13.28 0.59
C LEU A 124 3.39 14.30 0.95
N LEU A 125 2.49 14.61 0.02
CA LEU A 125 1.43 15.60 0.24
C LEU A 125 0.54 15.22 1.44
N PRO A 126 -0.12 14.05 1.47
CA PRO A 126 -0.93 13.67 2.62
C PRO A 126 -0.11 13.50 3.91
N LEU A 127 1.13 13.01 3.85
CA LEU A 127 2.01 12.92 5.01
C LEU A 127 2.25 14.29 5.64
N ALA A 128 2.55 15.30 4.81
CA ALA A 128 2.84 16.65 5.25
C ALA A 128 1.66 17.31 5.98
N TRP A 129 0.43 17.09 5.49
CA TRP A 129 -0.78 17.64 6.11
C TRP A 129 -1.24 16.86 7.34
N GLN A 130 -1.13 15.54 7.33
CA GLN A 130 -1.48 14.70 8.48
C GLN A 130 -0.58 14.96 9.69
N LEU A 131 0.71 15.24 9.48
CA LEU A 131 1.66 15.60 10.51
C LEU A 131 1.70 17.10 10.81
N ASP A 132 1.01 17.92 10.03
CA ASP A 132 1.07 19.39 10.06
C ASP A 132 2.50 19.93 9.95
N SER A 133 3.31 19.31 9.09
CA SER A 133 4.73 19.63 8.93
C SER A 133 4.94 20.75 7.93
N ALA A 134 5.24 21.95 8.38
CA ALA A 134 5.55 23.09 7.49
C ALA A 134 6.72 22.81 6.52
N PRO A 135 7.84 22.16 6.92
CA PRO A 135 8.90 21.80 5.99
C PRO A 135 8.44 20.86 4.86
N LEU A 136 7.67 19.81 5.19
CA LEU A 136 7.18 18.86 4.20
C LEU A 136 6.14 19.49 3.26
N LYS A 137 5.26 20.35 3.80
CA LYS A 137 4.32 21.14 2.99
C LYS A 137 5.08 22.02 1.99
N ALA A 138 6.15 22.68 2.42
CA ALA A 138 6.98 23.53 1.55
C ALA A 138 7.70 22.70 0.46
N LYS A 139 8.13 21.48 0.74
CA LYS A 139 8.70 20.57 -0.28
C LYS A 139 7.67 20.20 -1.34
N ALA A 140 6.49 19.73 -0.92
CA ALA A 140 5.41 19.37 -1.85
C ALA A 140 4.94 20.57 -2.68
N GLN A 141 4.84 21.76 -2.07
CA GLN A 141 4.36 22.99 -2.69
C GLN A 141 5.19 23.38 -3.92
N LYS A 142 6.51 23.19 -3.90
CA LYS A 142 7.40 23.52 -5.05
C LYS A 142 6.97 22.77 -6.32
N PHE A 143 6.73 21.49 -6.23
CA PHE A 143 6.30 20.66 -7.37
C PHE A 143 4.89 21.03 -7.83
N ILE A 144 4.00 21.30 -6.89
CA ILE A 144 2.61 21.64 -7.17
C ILE A 144 2.54 23.01 -7.86
N ASP A 145 3.21 24.02 -7.33
CA ASP A 145 3.24 25.35 -7.95
C ASP A 145 3.85 25.28 -9.36
N TRP A 146 4.98 24.57 -9.52
CA TRP A 146 5.55 24.42 -10.85
C TRP A 146 4.55 23.77 -11.81
N THR A 147 3.84 22.71 -11.38
CA THR A 147 2.84 22.02 -12.22
C THR A 147 1.67 22.93 -12.58
N LEU A 148 1.15 23.72 -11.63
CA LEU A 148 -0.01 24.60 -11.82
C LEU A 148 0.33 25.84 -12.64
N ASP A 149 1.56 26.36 -12.55
CA ASP A 149 1.97 27.60 -13.20
C ASP A 149 2.53 27.37 -14.62
N HIS A 150 2.77 26.10 -15.03
CA HIS A 150 3.36 25.78 -16.34
C HIS A 150 2.48 24.86 -17.19
N PRO A 151 1.16 25.15 -17.38
CA PRO A 151 0.33 24.41 -18.32
C PRO A 151 0.85 24.60 -19.75
N TRP A 152 0.61 23.62 -20.60
CA TRP A 152 0.92 23.75 -22.03
C TRP A 152 -0.21 24.51 -22.75
N PRO A 153 0.11 25.23 -23.86
CA PRO A 153 -0.93 25.95 -24.60
C PRO A 153 -2.09 25.08 -25.12
N ASN A 154 -1.85 23.80 -25.32
CA ASN A 154 -2.87 22.85 -25.80
C ASN A 154 -3.69 22.20 -24.68
N GLY A 155 -3.47 22.57 -23.41
CA GLY A 155 -4.16 22.00 -22.24
C GLY A 155 -3.42 20.87 -21.52
N MET A 156 -2.31 20.35 -22.08
CA MET A 156 -1.41 19.45 -21.36
C MET A 156 -0.73 20.18 -20.19
N PHE A 157 -0.14 19.42 -19.26
CA PHE A 157 0.69 19.94 -18.16
C PHE A 157 1.88 19.02 -17.88
N GLY A 158 2.76 19.44 -17.00
CA GLY A 158 3.96 18.69 -16.60
C GLY A 158 5.13 18.86 -17.58
N PRO A 159 6.22 18.08 -17.42
CA PRO A 159 7.45 18.24 -18.19
C PRO A 159 7.21 18.14 -19.70
N ARG A 160 7.82 19.08 -20.46
CA ARG A 160 7.69 19.11 -21.93
C ARG A 160 8.52 18.04 -22.63
N SER A 161 9.53 17.51 -21.96
CA SER A 161 10.36 16.38 -22.42
C SER A 161 9.59 15.04 -22.47
N ASN A 162 8.43 14.98 -21.82
CA ASN A 162 7.62 13.79 -21.73
C ASN A 162 6.14 14.12 -22.02
N ASN A 163 5.52 13.41 -22.95
CA ASN A 163 4.11 13.57 -23.29
C ASN A 163 3.26 12.33 -22.94
N ASP A 164 3.80 11.31 -22.24
CA ASP A 164 3.09 10.11 -21.82
C ASP A 164 1.88 10.48 -20.93
N TRP A 165 0.78 9.72 -21.10
CA TRP A 165 -0.42 9.91 -20.28
C TRP A 165 -0.21 9.46 -18.83
N TRP A 166 0.55 8.38 -18.62
CA TRP A 166 0.67 7.73 -17.33
C TRP A 166 1.18 8.63 -16.18
N PRO A 167 2.27 9.38 -16.28
CA PRO A 167 2.74 10.23 -15.19
C PRO A 167 1.71 11.28 -14.76
N ARG A 168 0.91 11.75 -15.72
CA ARG A 168 -0.16 12.72 -15.46
C ARG A 168 -1.32 12.13 -14.70
N MET A 169 -1.64 10.84 -14.92
CA MET A 169 -2.65 10.12 -14.13
C MET A 169 -2.28 10.11 -12.63
N VAL A 170 -1.00 9.97 -12.30
CA VAL A 170 -0.51 10.03 -10.92
C VAL A 170 -0.58 11.46 -10.39
N MET A 171 -0.08 12.46 -11.15
CA MET A 171 -0.13 13.85 -10.71
C MET A 171 -1.57 14.35 -10.53
N LEU A 172 -2.53 13.88 -11.31
CA LEU A 172 -3.95 14.21 -11.13
C LEU A 172 -4.47 13.72 -9.76
N LYS A 173 -4.03 12.56 -9.25
CA LYS A 173 -4.36 12.12 -7.89
C LYS A 173 -3.77 13.07 -6.84
N VAL A 174 -2.56 13.58 -7.05
CA VAL A 174 -1.95 14.60 -6.18
C VAL A 174 -2.78 15.88 -6.19
N LEU A 175 -3.14 16.36 -7.38
CA LEU A 175 -3.93 17.61 -7.52
C LEU A 175 -5.32 17.50 -6.91
N THR A 176 -5.99 16.32 -6.97
CA THR A 176 -7.26 16.13 -6.27
C THR A 176 -7.09 16.27 -4.76
N GLN A 177 -6.09 15.61 -4.16
CA GLN A 177 -5.79 15.73 -2.74
C GLN A 177 -5.41 17.17 -2.36
N TYR A 178 -4.59 17.83 -3.17
CA TYR A 178 -4.16 19.21 -2.91
C TYR A 178 -5.34 20.18 -2.90
N HIS A 179 -6.26 20.06 -3.86
CA HIS A 179 -7.48 20.87 -3.87
C HIS A 179 -8.36 20.62 -2.64
N GLU A 180 -8.50 19.37 -2.21
CA GLU A 180 -9.28 19.05 -1.01
C GLU A 180 -8.66 19.60 0.27
N LEU A 181 -7.33 19.74 0.32
CA LEU A 181 -6.58 20.27 1.45
C LEU A 181 -6.56 21.82 1.49
N THR A 182 -6.60 22.48 0.33
CA THR A 182 -6.27 23.92 0.22
C THR A 182 -7.36 24.75 -0.44
N GLY A 183 -8.23 24.15 -1.24
CA GLY A 183 -9.20 24.87 -2.07
C GLY A 183 -8.56 25.69 -3.20
N ASP A 184 -7.30 25.43 -3.59
CA ASP A 184 -6.59 26.21 -4.60
C ASP A 184 -7.37 26.27 -5.93
N ALA A 185 -7.78 27.48 -6.30
CA ALA A 185 -8.65 27.73 -7.44
C ALA A 185 -7.99 27.41 -8.81
N ARG A 186 -6.64 27.24 -8.88
CA ARG A 186 -5.91 26.88 -10.11
C ARG A 186 -6.17 25.44 -10.54
N VAL A 187 -6.51 24.53 -9.60
CA VAL A 187 -6.60 23.08 -9.84
C VAL A 187 -7.74 22.74 -10.81
N ILE A 188 -8.96 23.20 -10.53
CA ILE A 188 -10.15 22.85 -11.33
C ILE A 188 -9.98 23.27 -12.80
N PRO A 189 -9.56 24.51 -13.13
CA PRO A 189 -9.31 24.91 -14.52
C PRO A 189 -8.22 24.10 -15.20
N LEU A 190 -7.10 23.82 -14.52
CA LEU A 190 -6.00 23.03 -15.09
C LEU A 190 -6.47 21.60 -15.43
N MET A 191 -7.13 20.93 -14.50
CA MET A 191 -7.65 19.58 -14.72
C MET A 191 -8.71 19.56 -15.83
N THR A 192 -9.62 20.54 -15.86
CA THR A 192 -10.64 20.66 -16.91
C THR A 192 -10.00 20.81 -18.30
N ASN A 193 -9.02 21.71 -18.45
CA ASN A 193 -8.31 21.91 -19.70
C ASN A 193 -7.57 20.66 -20.14
N TYR A 194 -6.91 19.96 -19.21
CA TYR A 194 -6.22 18.71 -19.50
C TYR A 194 -7.17 17.63 -20.00
N PHE A 195 -8.28 17.39 -19.31
CA PHE A 195 -9.23 16.35 -19.72
C PHE A 195 -9.95 16.66 -21.02
N VAL A 196 -10.22 17.95 -21.31
CA VAL A 196 -10.77 18.39 -22.61
C VAL A 196 -9.75 18.15 -23.73
N HIS A 197 -8.47 18.50 -23.50
CA HIS A 197 -7.39 18.18 -24.44
C HIS A 197 -7.29 16.68 -24.68
N GLN A 198 -7.28 15.88 -23.63
CA GLN A 198 -7.15 14.43 -23.71
C GLN A 198 -8.32 13.80 -24.46
N LEU A 199 -9.56 14.21 -24.20
CA LEU A 199 -10.74 13.74 -24.92
C LEU A 199 -10.59 13.96 -26.44
N GLY A 200 -10.07 15.10 -26.86
CA GLY A 200 -9.82 15.40 -28.27
C GLY A 200 -8.60 14.67 -28.86
N ALA A 201 -7.59 14.37 -28.04
CA ALA A 201 -6.34 13.77 -28.50
C ALA A 201 -6.37 12.24 -28.56
N LEU A 202 -7.08 11.57 -27.66
CA LEU A 202 -7.11 10.10 -27.54
C LEU A 202 -7.52 9.35 -28.84
N PRO A 203 -8.40 9.86 -29.73
CA PRO A 203 -8.66 9.18 -30.99
C PRO A 203 -7.44 9.04 -31.91
N ALA A 204 -6.55 10.02 -31.91
CA ALA A 204 -5.32 10.02 -32.72
C ALA A 204 -4.09 9.52 -31.93
N ARG A 205 -4.11 9.64 -30.60
CA ARG A 205 -3.05 9.22 -29.68
C ARG A 205 -3.66 8.37 -28.55
N PRO A 206 -4.03 7.11 -28.81
CA PRO A 206 -4.71 6.26 -27.84
C PRO A 206 -3.81 5.95 -26.63
N LEU A 207 -4.45 5.41 -25.59
CA LEU A 207 -3.73 4.86 -24.44
C LEU A 207 -2.81 3.74 -24.88
N ARG A 208 -1.59 3.72 -24.39
CA ARG A 208 -0.57 2.68 -24.65
C ARG A 208 0.11 2.28 -23.34
N ASP A 209 0.77 1.16 -23.34
CA ASP A 209 1.62 0.67 -22.27
C ASP A 209 1.00 0.85 -20.86
N TRP A 210 1.70 1.56 -20.00
CA TRP A 210 1.28 1.83 -18.62
C TRP A 210 -0.04 2.60 -18.55
N GLY A 211 -0.25 3.60 -19.38
CA GLY A 211 -1.51 4.35 -19.41
C GLY A 211 -2.70 3.49 -19.80
N ARG A 212 -2.51 2.52 -20.73
CA ARG A 212 -3.54 1.55 -21.11
C ARG A 212 -3.86 0.59 -19.98
N SER A 213 -2.85 0.10 -19.27
CA SER A 213 -3.03 -0.86 -18.17
C SER A 213 -3.59 -0.22 -16.90
N ARG A 214 -3.34 1.07 -16.70
CA ARG A 214 -3.63 1.84 -15.47
C ARG A 214 -4.73 2.90 -15.66
N TRP A 215 -5.56 2.78 -16.69
CA TRP A 215 -6.62 3.74 -17.06
C TRP A 215 -7.59 4.06 -15.92
N GLN A 216 -7.84 3.14 -15.02
CA GLN A 216 -8.72 3.29 -13.86
C GLN A 216 -8.22 4.34 -12.86
N ASP A 217 -6.91 4.57 -12.78
CA ASP A 217 -6.32 5.60 -11.93
C ASP A 217 -6.69 7.00 -12.43
N GLU A 218 -6.71 7.22 -13.73
CA GLU A 218 -7.18 8.47 -14.31
C GLU A 218 -8.69 8.64 -14.17
N LEU A 219 -9.44 7.55 -14.35
CA LEU A 219 -10.90 7.57 -14.21
C LEU A 219 -11.34 8.08 -12.84
N LEU A 220 -10.62 7.75 -11.76
CA LEU A 220 -10.90 8.31 -10.42
C LEU A 220 -10.87 9.84 -10.43
N SER A 221 -9.84 10.44 -11.03
CA SER A 221 -9.69 11.89 -11.10
C SER A 221 -10.73 12.54 -12.03
N VAL A 222 -11.11 11.87 -13.11
CA VAL A 222 -12.19 12.29 -14.02
C VAL A 222 -13.53 12.35 -13.30
N LEU A 223 -13.88 11.29 -12.54
CA LEU A 223 -15.13 11.23 -11.78
C LEU A 223 -15.14 12.23 -10.61
N TRP A 224 -14.00 12.41 -9.93
CA TRP A 224 -13.83 13.42 -8.90
C TRP A 224 -14.13 14.85 -9.43
N LEU A 225 -13.60 15.16 -10.63
CA LEU A 225 -13.86 16.46 -11.26
C LEU A 225 -15.30 16.58 -11.74
N TYR A 226 -15.90 15.49 -12.25
CA TYR A 226 -17.31 15.48 -12.67
C TYR A 226 -18.26 15.78 -11.51
N ASP A 227 -18.04 15.20 -10.35
CA ASP A 227 -18.88 15.46 -9.16
C ASP A 227 -18.87 16.96 -8.78
N ARG A 228 -17.77 17.67 -9.04
CA ARG A 228 -17.62 19.10 -8.73
C ARG A 228 -18.17 20.02 -9.82
N THR A 229 -17.91 19.70 -11.08
CA THR A 229 -18.21 20.60 -12.20
C THR A 229 -19.51 20.27 -12.93
N GLY A 230 -19.91 19.00 -13.00
CA GLY A 230 -21.01 18.51 -13.82
C GLY A 230 -20.73 18.54 -15.32
N ASP A 231 -19.48 18.71 -15.73
CA ASP A 231 -19.10 18.78 -17.14
C ASP A 231 -19.27 17.42 -17.83
N LYS A 232 -20.26 17.32 -18.72
CA LYS A 232 -20.60 16.06 -19.40
C LYS A 232 -19.49 15.53 -20.33
N ARG A 233 -18.52 16.34 -20.71
CA ARG A 233 -17.34 15.92 -21.48
C ARG A 233 -16.49 14.92 -20.69
N LEU A 234 -16.48 15.05 -19.37
CA LEU A 234 -15.80 14.10 -18.46
C LEU A 234 -16.42 12.71 -18.51
N LEU A 235 -17.74 12.58 -18.64
CA LEU A 235 -18.39 11.28 -18.84
C LEU A 235 -18.06 10.67 -20.21
N GLN A 236 -17.91 11.50 -21.26
CA GLN A 236 -17.44 11.02 -22.57
C GLN A 236 -16.01 10.52 -22.49
N LEU A 237 -15.14 11.23 -21.76
CA LEU A 237 -13.76 10.80 -21.50
C LEU A 237 -13.74 9.49 -20.71
N ALA A 238 -14.55 9.36 -19.66
CA ALA A 238 -14.66 8.12 -18.88
C ALA A 238 -14.97 6.89 -19.74
N VAL A 239 -15.93 7.02 -20.66
CA VAL A 239 -16.26 5.95 -21.62
C VAL A 239 -15.11 5.68 -22.56
N LEU A 240 -14.40 6.69 -23.05
CA LEU A 240 -13.27 6.54 -23.95
C LEU A 240 -12.08 5.87 -23.28
N LEU A 241 -11.74 6.26 -22.03
CA LEU A 241 -10.70 5.62 -21.22
C LEU A 241 -10.99 4.13 -21.01
N HIS A 242 -12.21 3.77 -20.63
CA HIS A 242 -12.61 2.37 -20.47
C HIS A 242 -12.50 1.57 -21.79
N ARG A 243 -12.91 2.16 -22.91
CA ARG A 243 -12.86 1.49 -24.23
C ARG A 243 -11.45 1.27 -24.75
N GLN A 244 -10.51 2.18 -24.43
CA GLN A 244 -9.10 2.08 -24.83
C GLN A 244 -8.25 1.36 -23.79
N GLY A 245 -8.71 1.34 -22.54
CA GLY A 245 -8.06 0.69 -21.44
C GLY A 245 -7.99 -0.84 -21.61
N PHE A 246 -7.18 -1.47 -20.80
CA PHE A 246 -7.06 -2.92 -20.79
C PHE A 246 -8.31 -3.55 -20.13
N ASP A 247 -8.85 -4.59 -20.75
CA ASP A 247 -10.01 -5.34 -20.21
C ASP A 247 -9.56 -6.30 -19.10
N TRP A 248 -9.41 -5.76 -17.88
CA TRP A 248 -9.05 -6.54 -16.72
C TRP A 248 -10.14 -7.54 -16.32
N GLN A 249 -11.40 -7.16 -16.42
CA GLN A 249 -12.52 -8.04 -16.07
C GLN A 249 -12.57 -9.27 -16.97
N GLY A 250 -12.42 -9.09 -18.29
CA GLY A 250 -12.35 -10.19 -19.24
C GLY A 250 -11.13 -11.08 -19.01
N MET A 251 -9.95 -10.50 -18.69
CA MET A 251 -8.76 -11.28 -18.37
C MET A 251 -8.97 -12.18 -17.15
N PHE A 252 -9.57 -11.68 -16.08
CA PHE A 252 -9.82 -12.49 -14.88
C PHE A 252 -10.98 -13.48 -15.05
N ALA A 253 -11.95 -13.21 -15.91
CA ALA A 253 -13.00 -14.16 -16.24
C ALA A 253 -12.45 -15.44 -16.94
N ASP A 254 -11.35 -15.32 -17.69
CA ASP A 254 -10.62 -16.43 -18.33
C ASP A 254 -9.15 -16.43 -17.85
N PHE A 255 -8.95 -16.51 -16.53
CA PHE A 255 -7.62 -16.37 -15.93
C PHE A 255 -6.71 -17.55 -16.26
N LYS A 256 -5.65 -17.26 -17.04
CA LYS A 256 -4.73 -18.27 -17.58
C LYS A 256 -3.43 -18.43 -16.80
N PHE A 257 -3.07 -17.44 -15.98
CA PHE A 257 -1.78 -17.39 -15.27
C PHE A 257 -1.88 -18.09 -13.92
N LYS A 258 -1.94 -19.42 -13.92
CA LYS A 258 -2.20 -20.25 -12.72
C LYS A 258 -0.92 -20.72 -12.01
N GLN A 259 0.23 -20.36 -12.51
CA GLN A 259 1.55 -20.75 -12.00
C GLN A 259 2.50 -19.55 -12.11
N LYS A 260 3.73 -19.69 -11.57
CA LYS A 260 4.80 -18.73 -11.81
C LYS A 260 4.94 -18.47 -13.31
N VAL A 261 4.95 -17.20 -13.67
CA VAL A 261 5.10 -16.77 -15.07
C VAL A 261 6.53 -17.00 -15.53
N ASP A 262 6.67 -17.75 -16.61
CA ASP A 262 7.92 -17.89 -17.34
C ASP A 262 8.03 -16.75 -18.37
N VAL A 263 8.74 -15.68 -17.97
CA VAL A 263 8.90 -14.48 -18.78
C VAL A 263 9.64 -14.76 -20.08
N ALA A 264 10.63 -15.67 -20.08
CA ALA A 264 11.39 -16.02 -21.28
C ALA A 264 10.50 -16.72 -22.29
N LYS A 265 9.66 -17.65 -21.82
CA LYS A 265 8.67 -18.35 -22.64
C LYS A 265 7.63 -17.38 -23.22
N LEU A 266 7.06 -16.50 -22.40
CA LEU A 266 6.09 -15.50 -22.86
C LEU A 266 6.69 -14.56 -23.92
N LYS A 267 7.94 -14.11 -23.75
CA LYS A 267 8.64 -13.29 -24.75
C LYS A 267 8.81 -14.04 -26.08
N ALA A 268 9.19 -15.32 -26.00
CA ALA A 268 9.36 -16.15 -27.20
C ALA A 268 8.04 -16.40 -27.94
N GLU A 269 6.96 -16.69 -27.21
CA GLU A 269 5.62 -16.92 -27.77
C GLU A 269 4.96 -15.63 -28.28
N GLY A 270 5.24 -14.50 -27.68
CA GLY A 270 4.64 -13.18 -27.96
C GLY A 270 5.26 -12.39 -29.11
N GLY A 271 6.22 -12.96 -29.86
CA GLY A 271 6.79 -12.29 -31.06
C GLY A 271 7.92 -11.29 -30.78
N GLY A 272 8.51 -11.29 -29.56
CA GLY A 272 9.67 -10.48 -29.23
C GLY A 272 9.44 -9.45 -28.08
N GLY A 273 10.51 -8.69 -27.76
CA GLY A 273 10.52 -7.80 -26.60
C GLY A 273 9.47 -6.69 -26.62
N ASP A 274 9.22 -6.08 -27.78
CA ASP A 274 8.29 -4.95 -27.89
C ASP A 274 6.84 -5.41 -27.68
N VAL A 275 6.42 -6.51 -28.33
CA VAL A 275 5.06 -7.06 -28.15
C VAL A 275 4.83 -7.54 -26.72
N PHE A 276 5.86 -8.08 -26.07
CA PHE A 276 5.77 -8.47 -24.67
C PHE A 276 5.53 -7.23 -23.77
N MET A 277 6.26 -6.14 -23.98
CA MET A 277 6.10 -4.92 -23.20
C MET A 277 4.75 -4.23 -23.45
N GLU A 278 4.23 -4.28 -24.68
CA GLU A 278 2.98 -3.63 -25.05
C GLU A 278 1.72 -4.38 -24.55
N ASP A 279 1.77 -5.70 -24.38
CA ASP A 279 0.59 -6.50 -24.01
C ASP A 279 0.84 -7.58 -22.97
N LEU A 280 1.59 -8.65 -23.28
CA LEU A 280 1.72 -9.82 -22.40
C LEU A 280 2.40 -9.49 -21.08
N GLY A 281 3.48 -8.69 -21.10
CA GLY A 281 4.17 -8.24 -19.90
C GLY A 281 3.27 -7.38 -19.02
N GLN A 282 2.47 -6.51 -19.62
CA GLN A 282 1.53 -5.66 -18.91
C GLN A 282 0.45 -6.45 -18.16
N ARG A 283 -0.02 -7.57 -18.73
CA ARG A 283 -1.07 -8.44 -18.15
C ARG A 283 -0.62 -9.17 -16.89
N VAL A 284 0.64 -9.52 -16.80
CA VAL A 284 1.20 -10.32 -15.70
C VAL A 284 2.03 -9.49 -14.72
N HIS A 285 2.23 -8.21 -14.99
CA HIS A 285 2.97 -7.29 -14.15
C HIS A 285 2.22 -7.02 -12.83
N GLY A 286 2.89 -7.22 -11.70
CA GLY A 286 2.29 -7.19 -10.36
C GLY A 286 1.58 -5.87 -10.04
N VAL A 287 2.23 -4.74 -10.33
CA VAL A 287 1.67 -3.41 -10.04
C VAL A 287 0.43 -3.11 -10.89
N ASN A 288 0.45 -3.49 -12.17
CA ASN A 288 -0.73 -3.33 -13.03
C ASN A 288 -1.93 -4.14 -12.51
N ILE A 289 -1.67 -5.38 -12.05
CA ILE A 289 -2.68 -6.23 -11.44
C ILE A 289 -3.19 -5.62 -10.11
N ALA A 290 -2.29 -5.10 -9.27
CA ALA A 290 -2.65 -4.41 -8.04
C ALA A 290 -3.57 -3.21 -8.31
N MET A 291 -3.21 -2.38 -9.29
CA MET A 291 -4.03 -1.23 -9.70
C MET A 291 -5.36 -1.67 -10.32
N SER A 292 -5.40 -2.80 -11.02
CA SER A 292 -6.61 -3.30 -11.67
C SER A 292 -7.70 -3.78 -10.71
N ILE A 293 -7.37 -4.07 -9.45
CA ILE A 293 -8.36 -4.48 -8.42
C ILE A 293 -9.49 -3.44 -8.29
N LYS A 294 -9.18 -2.15 -8.46
CA LYS A 294 -10.20 -1.08 -8.44
C LYS A 294 -10.89 -0.83 -9.79
N SER A 295 -10.43 -1.44 -10.90
CA SER A 295 -10.90 -1.09 -12.26
C SER A 295 -12.40 -1.31 -12.45
N SER A 296 -12.88 -2.52 -12.17
CA SER A 296 -14.30 -2.86 -12.32
C SER A 296 -15.20 -2.12 -11.31
N PRO A 297 -14.86 -2.02 -10.01
CA PRO A 297 -15.60 -1.16 -9.08
C PRO A 297 -15.68 0.30 -9.53
N VAL A 298 -14.60 0.93 -9.95
CA VAL A 298 -14.62 2.33 -10.41
C VAL A 298 -15.46 2.46 -11.67
N TRP A 299 -15.34 1.54 -12.64
CA TRP A 299 -16.17 1.53 -13.82
C TRP A 299 -17.65 1.37 -13.50
N SER A 300 -18.01 0.62 -12.45
CA SER A 300 -19.40 0.44 -12.04
C SER A 300 -20.12 1.74 -11.67
N LEU A 301 -19.37 2.77 -11.25
CA LEU A 301 -19.95 4.10 -10.99
C LEU A 301 -20.50 4.75 -12.28
N VAL A 302 -19.89 4.45 -13.43
CA VAL A 302 -20.32 4.95 -14.75
C VAL A 302 -21.34 4.03 -15.39
N SER A 303 -21.10 2.71 -15.33
CA SER A 303 -21.97 1.72 -16.00
C SER A 303 -23.27 1.45 -15.24
N GLY A 304 -23.30 1.69 -13.92
CA GLY A 304 -24.43 1.38 -13.03
C GLY A 304 -24.69 -0.13 -12.83
N ARG A 305 -23.80 -1.02 -13.31
CA ARG A 305 -24.04 -2.47 -13.31
C ARG A 305 -23.42 -3.13 -12.06
N ALA A 306 -24.22 -3.88 -11.31
CA ALA A 306 -23.76 -4.64 -10.14
C ALA A 306 -22.67 -5.68 -10.52
N HIS A 307 -22.78 -6.30 -11.71
CA HIS A 307 -21.77 -7.24 -12.19
C HIS A 307 -20.36 -6.61 -12.27
N ASP A 308 -20.25 -5.37 -12.73
CA ASP A 308 -18.96 -4.67 -12.76
C ASP A 308 -18.47 -4.36 -11.35
N ARG A 309 -19.36 -3.92 -10.45
CA ARG A 309 -19.02 -3.64 -9.07
C ARG A 309 -18.47 -4.87 -8.34
N ASP A 310 -19.10 -6.01 -8.52
CA ASP A 310 -18.82 -7.23 -7.75
C ASP A 310 -17.71 -8.09 -8.37
N ALA A 311 -17.24 -7.77 -9.58
CA ALA A 311 -16.17 -8.49 -10.28
C ALA A 311 -14.84 -8.55 -9.52
N VAL A 312 -14.57 -7.58 -8.64
CA VAL A 312 -13.39 -7.53 -7.78
C VAL A 312 -13.23 -8.80 -6.92
N HIS A 313 -14.35 -9.40 -6.46
CA HIS A 313 -14.30 -10.62 -5.65
C HIS A 313 -13.75 -11.81 -6.44
N HIS A 314 -14.16 -11.95 -7.69
CA HIS A 314 -13.63 -12.98 -8.56
C HIS A 314 -12.14 -12.77 -8.83
N GLN A 315 -11.73 -11.55 -9.15
CA GLN A 315 -10.32 -11.21 -9.35
C GLN A 315 -9.46 -11.57 -8.13
N LEU A 316 -9.87 -11.15 -6.93
CA LEU A 316 -9.15 -11.47 -5.68
C LEU A 316 -9.10 -12.98 -5.42
N SER A 317 -10.21 -13.70 -5.68
CA SER A 317 -10.27 -15.16 -5.56
C SER A 317 -9.27 -15.86 -6.48
N MET A 318 -9.11 -15.41 -7.73
CA MET A 318 -8.11 -15.95 -8.66
C MET A 318 -6.69 -15.69 -8.18
N LEU A 319 -6.40 -14.47 -7.70
CA LEU A 319 -5.10 -14.12 -7.14
C LEU A 319 -4.78 -14.96 -5.91
N ASP A 320 -5.72 -15.14 -4.98
CA ASP A 320 -5.53 -15.95 -3.78
C ASP A 320 -5.30 -17.42 -4.10
N THR A 321 -6.06 -17.96 -5.06
CA THR A 321 -5.99 -19.37 -5.44
C THR A 321 -4.64 -19.73 -6.06
N TYR A 322 -4.08 -18.83 -6.88
CA TYR A 322 -2.91 -19.17 -7.70
C TYR A 322 -1.61 -18.46 -7.28
N HIS A 323 -1.71 -17.34 -6.54
CA HIS A 323 -0.57 -16.50 -6.18
C HIS A 323 -0.61 -16.01 -4.73
N GLY A 324 -1.63 -16.36 -3.94
CA GLY A 324 -1.82 -15.84 -2.59
C GLY A 324 -0.70 -16.21 -1.63
N LEU A 325 -0.26 -15.22 -0.84
CA LEU A 325 0.77 -15.31 0.18
C LEU A 325 0.21 -15.11 1.59
N PRO A 326 0.90 -15.60 2.64
CA PRO A 326 0.41 -15.51 4.02
C PRO A 326 0.16 -14.09 4.52
N ASN A 327 0.91 -13.09 4.04
CA ASN A 327 0.84 -11.69 4.46
C ASN A 327 -0.31 -10.89 3.82
N GLY A 328 -1.25 -11.56 3.15
CA GLY A 328 -2.40 -10.94 2.50
C GLY A 328 -2.16 -10.49 1.05
N MET A 329 -0.92 -10.53 0.58
CA MET A 329 -0.55 -10.20 -0.79
C MET A 329 -0.69 -11.41 -1.74
N PHE A 330 -0.57 -11.15 -3.02
CA PHE A 330 -0.22 -12.12 -4.03
C PHE A 330 1.25 -11.94 -4.43
N SER A 331 1.91 -13.01 -4.82
CA SER A 331 3.30 -12.95 -5.25
C SER A 331 3.43 -12.33 -6.64
N ALA A 332 4.29 -11.34 -6.74
CA ALA A 332 4.73 -10.77 -8.00
C ALA A 332 6.06 -10.04 -7.74
N ASP A 333 7.15 -10.67 -8.08
CA ASP A 333 8.49 -10.10 -8.01
C ASP A 333 8.73 -9.00 -9.06
N GLU A 334 8.09 -9.03 -10.13
CA GLU A 334 7.77 -8.11 -11.23
C GLU A 334 6.54 -8.67 -11.92
N HIS A 335 6.46 -9.98 -12.03
CA HIS A 335 5.40 -10.74 -12.68
C HIS A 335 4.83 -11.78 -11.72
N LEU A 336 3.58 -12.22 -11.95
CA LEU A 336 2.92 -13.23 -11.13
C LEU A 336 3.80 -14.47 -10.92
N ALA A 337 4.03 -14.85 -9.65
CA ALA A 337 5.10 -15.78 -9.29
C ALA A 337 4.62 -17.08 -8.59
N GLY A 338 3.31 -17.32 -8.48
CA GLY A 338 2.79 -18.54 -7.84
C GLY A 338 2.67 -18.41 -6.32
N ARG A 339 2.42 -19.52 -5.61
CA ARG A 339 2.06 -19.53 -4.18
C ARG A 339 3.22 -19.84 -3.23
N ASN A 340 4.41 -20.14 -3.75
CA ASN A 340 5.54 -20.46 -2.89
C ASN A 340 5.90 -19.24 -1.99
N PRO A 341 5.95 -19.38 -0.65
CA PRO A 341 6.24 -18.27 0.26
C PRO A 341 7.68 -17.73 0.17
N SER A 342 8.57 -18.38 -0.59
CA SER A 342 9.88 -17.85 -0.97
C SER A 342 9.81 -17.01 -2.26
N GLN A 343 8.62 -16.75 -2.83
CA GLN A 343 8.45 -15.82 -3.96
C GLN A 343 8.35 -14.40 -3.46
N GLY A 344 8.92 -13.48 -4.24
CA GLY A 344 8.92 -12.06 -3.93
C GLY A 344 7.59 -11.36 -4.16
N THR A 345 7.44 -10.22 -3.51
CA THR A 345 6.39 -9.24 -3.77
C THR A 345 7.01 -7.86 -3.82
N GLU A 346 6.86 -7.22 -4.97
CA GLU A 346 7.30 -5.85 -5.21
C GLU A 346 6.56 -4.85 -4.30
N LEU A 347 7.27 -3.87 -3.74
CA LEU A 347 6.70 -2.87 -2.83
C LEU A 347 5.62 -1.99 -3.50
N CYS A 348 5.78 -1.64 -4.80
CA CYS A 348 4.71 -0.95 -5.53
C CYS A 348 3.44 -1.80 -5.58
N THR A 349 3.55 -3.12 -5.78
CA THR A 349 2.41 -4.02 -5.75
C THR A 349 1.69 -3.98 -4.40
N VAL A 350 2.43 -3.86 -3.29
CA VAL A 350 1.86 -3.75 -1.93
C VAL A 350 1.03 -2.46 -1.80
N VAL A 351 1.62 -1.30 -2.05
CA VAL A 351 0.94 -0.01 -1.82
C VAL A 351 -0.21 0.25 -2.80
N GLU A 352 -0.08 -0.22 -4.06
CA GLU A 352 -1.16 -0.10 -5.05
C GLU A 352 -2.32 -1.09 -4.78
N THR A 353 -2.04 -2.27 -4.21
CA THR A 353 -3.10 -3.16 -3.72
C THR A 353 -3.87 -2.51 -2.57
N MET A 354 -3.16 -1.89 -1.61
CA MET A 354 -3.81 -1.18 -0.51
C MET A 354 -4.73 -0.07 -1.04
N PHE A 355 -4.21 0.81 -1.90
CA PHE A 355 -5.02 1.89 -2.47
C PHE A 355 -6.21 1.38 -3.28
N SER A 356 -6.04 0.31 -4.04
CA SER A 356 -7.13 -0.32 -4.79
C SER A 356 -8.21 -0.91 -3.88
N LEU A 357 -7.82 -1.53 -2.75
CA LEU A 357 -8.76 -2.03 -1.75
C LEU A 357 -9.51 -0.91 -1.04
N GLU A 358 -8.86 0.22 -0.73
CA GLU A 358 -9.49 1.41 -0.15
C GLU A 358 -10.60 1.96 -1.05
N VAL A 359 -10.31 2.06 -2.36
CA VAL A 359 -11.28 2.52 -3.37
C VAL A 359 -12.42 1.51 -3.55
N ALA A 360 -12.08 0.22 -3.71
CA ALA A 360 -13.07 -0.83 -3.92
C ALA A 360 -13.99 -0.99 -2.70
N LEU A 361 -13.45 -0.87 -1.48
CA LEU A 361 -14.21 -0.89 -0.22
C LEU A 361 -15.26 0.23 -0.16
N ALA A 362 -14.90 1.45 -0.57
CA ALA A 362 -15.84 2.56 -0.61
C ALA A 362 -17.01 2.29 -1.58
N ILE A 363 -16.71 1.69 -2.74
CA ILE A 363 -17.70 1.46 -3.81
C ILE A 363 -18.57 0.22 -3.56
N THR A 364 -17.98 -0.87 -3.05
CA THR A 364 -18.72 -2.12 -2.83
C THR A 364 -19.39 -2.18 -1.47
N GLY A 365 -18.79 -1.58 -0.46
CA GLY A 365 -19.21 -1.69 0.94
C GLY A 365 -18.91 -3.03 1.59
N ASP A 366 -18.06 -3.87 0.97
CA ASP A 366 -17.77 -5.19 1.50
C ASP A 366 -16.67 -5.14 2.59
N PRO A 367 -16.98 -5.49 3.85
CA PRO A 367 -16.03 -5.49 4.95
C PRO A 367 -14.85 -6.46 4.76
N ALA A 368 -14.97 -7.50 3.92
CA ALA A 368 -13.87 -8.42 3.63
C ALA A 368 -12.68 -7.73 2.94
N LEU A 369 -12.94 -6.67 2.16
CA LEU A 369 -11.88 -5.86 1.56
C LEU A 369 -11.10 -5.08 2.62
N ALA A 370 -11.76 -4.63 3.69
CA ALA A 370 -11.11 -3.99 4.83
C ALA A 370 -10.27 -4.98 5.64
N ASP A 371 -10.74 -6.23 5.84
CA ASP A 371 -9.97 -7.27 6.50
C ASP A 371 -8.67 -7.58 5.74
N ARG A 372 -8.75 -7.63 4.41
CA ARG A 372 -7.57 -7.80 3.56
C ARG A 372 -6.64 -6.59 3.62
N LEU A 373 -7.19 -5.37 3.54
CA LEU A 373 -6.43 -4.13 3.66
C LEU A 373 -5.66 -4.09 4.98
N GLU A 374 -6.28 -4.41 6.12
CA GLU A 374 -5.60 -4.48 7.41
C GLU A 374 -4.50 -5.54 7.43
N THR A 375 -4.75 -6.73 6.85
CA THR A 375 -3.74 -7.79 6.77
C THR A 375 -2.51 -7.31 6.00
N ILE A 376 -2.67 -6.60 4.89
CA ILE A 376 -1.56 -6.05 4.10
C ILE A 376 -0.87 -4.91 4.86
N ALA A 377 -1.65 -3.96 5.36
CA ALA A 377 -1.15 -2.74 5.99
C ALA A 377 -0.34 -3.02 7.27
N TYR A 378 -0.72 -4.04 8.05
CA TYR A 378 -0.06 -4.34 9.32
C TYR A 378 0.98 -5.46 9.24
N ASN A 379 1.18 -6.03 8.06
CA ASN A 379 2.18 -7.08 7.84
C ASN A 379 3.08 -6.76 6.64
N ALA A 380 2.59 -6.82 5.41
CA ALA A 380 3.39 -6.64 4.20
C ALA A 380 4.02 -5.25 4.12
N LEU A 381 3.25 -4.18 4.36
CA LEU A 381 3.75 -2.81 4.23
C LEU A 381 4.95 -2.56 5.17
N PRO A 382 4.85 -2.66 6.52
CA PRO A 382 5.98 -2.40 7.40
C PRO A 382 7.09 -3.45 7.31
N GLY A 383 6.80 -4.65 6.81
CA GLY A 383 7.78 -5.72 6.61
C GLY A 383 8.82 -5.46 5.51
N THR A 384 8.62 -4.41 4.70
CA THR A 384 9.48 -4.05 3.56
C THR A 384 10.57 -3.03 3.93
N PHE A 385 10.49 -2.41 5.10
CA PHE A 385 11.37 -1.30 5.50
C PHE A 385 12.30 -1.67 6.64
N THR A 386 13.41 -0.94 6.75
CA THR A 386 14.14 -0.82 8.03
C THR A 386 13.25 -0.12 9.07
N ASP A 387 13.53 -0.32 10.36
CA ASP A 387 12.70 0.22 11.45
C ASP A 387 12.62 1.77 11.45
N ASP A 388 13.61 2.43 10.88
CA ASP A 388 13.73 3.88 10.72
C ASP A 388 13.26 4.40 9.35
N MET A 389 12.85 3.51 8.45
CA MET A 389 12.43 3.79 7.08
C MET A 389 13.46 4.55 6.22
N TRP A 390 14.76 4.41 6.53
CA TRP A 390 15.84 4.93 5.69
C TRP A 390 16.24 3.97 4.56
N ALA A 391 15.75 2.75 4.57
CA ALA A 391 15.94 1.78 3.49
C ALA A 391 14.69 0.93 3.31
N HIS A 392 14.45 0.49 2.08
CA HIS A 392 13.37 -0.41 1.72
C HIS A 392 13.86 -1.52 0.79
N GLN A 393 13.09 -2.61 0.69
CA GLN A 393 13.29 -3.63 -0.33
C GLN A 393 12.47 -3.29 -1.58
N TYR A 394 12.91 -3.75 -2.75
CA TYR A 394 12.05 -3.85 -3.92
C TYR A 394 11.14 -5.06 -3.75
N ASP A 395 11.73 -6.25 -3.54
CA ASP A 395 11.03 -7.49 -3.28
C ASP A 395 11.20 -7.96 -1.83
N GLN A 396 10.10 -8.24 -1.14
CA GLN A 396 10.06 -8.94 0.14
C GLN A 396 9.49 -10.35 -0.02
N GLU A 397 9.86 -11.26 0.88
CA GLU A 397 9.36 -12.64 0.91
C GLU A 397 8.72 -12.99 2.27
N PRO A 398 7.64 -13.79 2.31
CA PRO A 398 7.14 -14.35 3.56
C PRO A 398 8.15 -15.28 4.28
N ASN A 399 8.88 -16.09 3.52
CA ASN A 399 9.97 -16.93 4.03
C ASN A 399 11.32 -16.36 3.59
N GLN A 400 11.68 -15.21 4.14
CA GLN A 400 12.90 -14.47 3.84
C GLN A 400 14.02 -14.90 4.77
N VAL A 401 14.87 -15.83 4.32
CA VAL A 401 15.97 -16.35 5.14
C VAL A 401 17.25 -15.53 5.03
N GLU A 402 17.40 -14.77 3.95
CA GLU A 402 18.54 -13.92 3.67
C GLU A 402 18.12 -12.76 2.77
N SER A 403 18.75 -11.61 2.91
CA SER A 403 18.59 -10.43 2.06
C SER A 403 19.98 -9.96 1.61
N SER A 404 20.45 -10.47 0.47
CA SER A 404 21.82 -10.27 0.00
C SER A 404 21.88 -10.27 -1.53
N LEU A 405 23.07 -10.05 -2.08
CA LEU A 405 23.33 -10.11 -3.52
C LEU A 405 23.40 -11.56 -3.99
N HIS A 406 22.28 -12.10 -4.45
CA HIS A 406 22.20 -13.40 -5.09
C HIS A 406 21.33 -13.39 -6.34
N ARG A 407 21.67 -14.24 -7.30
CA ARG A 407 20.80 -14.53 -8.44
C ARG A 407 19.79 -15.59 -8.01
N ARG A 408 18.79 -15.16 -7.26
CA ARG A 408 17.78 -16.05 -6.68
C ARG A 408 16.96 -16.75 -7.75
N PRO A 409 16.66 -18.06 -7.60
CA PRO A 409 15.87 -18.80 -8.57
C PRO A 409 14.40 -18.38 -8.63
N TRP A 410 13.90 -17.65 -7.63
CA TRP A 410 12.52 -17.22 -7.53
C TRP A 410 12.24 -15.89 -8.24
N THR A 411 13.23 -15.03 -8.43
CA THR A 411 13.02 -13.69 -9.00
C THR A 411 13.33 -13.62 -10.49
N THR A 412 12.59 -12.77 -11.21
CA THR A 412 12.91 -12.33 -12.58
C THR A 412 13.70 -11.02 -12.58
N ASN A 413 13.93 -10.42 -11.42
CA ASN A 413 14.64 -9.17 -11.21
C ASN A 413 16.17 -9.35 -11.05
N GLY A 414 16.86 -8.23 -10.89
CA GLY A 414 18.31 -8.23 -10.64
C GLY A 414 18.67 -8.71 -9.22
N PRO A 415 19.95 -9.03 -8.98
CA PRO A 415 20.39 -9.57 -7.70
C PRO A 415 20.27 -8.59 -6.51
N GLU A 416 20.03 -7.30 -6.79
CA GLU A 416 19.86 -6.27 -5.77
C GLU A 416 18.43 -6.15 -5.24
N SER A 417 17.41 -6.74 -5.91
CA SER A 417 15.99 -6.48 -5.65
C SER A 417 15.53 -6.78 -4.23
N ASN A 418 16.19 -7.68 -3.54
CA ASN A 418 15.87 -8.07 -2.17
C ASN A 418 16.68 -7.31 -1.10
N LEU A 419 17.65 -6.47 -1.47
CA LEU A 419 18.41 -5.66 -0.51
C LEU A 419 17.52 -4.63 0.19
N PHE A 420 17.92 -4.27 1.42
CA PHE A 420 17.43 -3.04 2.03
C PHE A 420 18.30 -1.87 1.56
N GLY A 421 17.73 -0.94 0.81
CA GLY A 421 18.49 0.15 0.22
C GLY A 421 17.67 1.35 -0.19
N LEU A 422 18.33 2.33 -0.83
CA LEU A 422 17.67 3.49 -1.42
C LEU A 422 16.91 3.11 -2.69
N GLU A 423 17.54 2.35 -3.56
CA GLU A 423 17.01 1.93 -4.86
C GLU A 423 17.54 0.52 -5.17
N PRO A 424 16.98 -0.50 -4.52
CA PRO A 424 17.51 -1.86 -4.63
C PRO A 424 17.31 -2.49 -6.01
N HIS A 425 16.40 -1.96 -6.83
CA HIS A 425 16.21 -2.39 -8.24
C HIS A 425 15.72 -1.23 -9.09
N PHE A 426 14.41 -1.07 -9.30
CA PHE A 426 13.83 0.08 -10.00
C PHE A 426 13.38 1.16 -9.02
N GLY A 427 13.56 2.43 -9.41
CA GLY A 427 13.19 3.58 -8.60
C GLY A 427 11.68 3.82 -8.46
N CYS A 428 10.80 3.04 -9.14
CA CYS A 428 9.35 3.15 -8.93
C CYS A 428 8.99 2.93 -7.46
N CYS A 429 9.50 1.90 -6.81
CA CYS A 429 9.25 1.62 -5.40
C CYS A 429 9.78 2.72 -4.48
N THR A 430 10.97 3.25 -4.78
CA THR A 430 11.59 4.36 -4.04
C THR A 430 10.69 5.59 -4.02
N ALA A 431 10.00 5.89 -5.14
CA ALA A 431 9.06 7.00 -5.22
C ALA A 431 7.67 6.67 -4.67
N ASN A 432 7.15 5.45 -4.90
CA ASN A 432 5.74 5.13 -4.71
C ASN A 432 5.37 4.67 -3.29
N PHE A 433 6.30 4.14 -2.50
CA PHE A 433 5.99 3.60 -1.18
C PHE A 433 5.37 4.63 -0.22
N HIS A 434 5.66 5.90 -0.46
CA HIS A 434 5.26 7.01 0.41
C HIS A 434 3.75 7.10 0.62
N GLN A 435 2.94 6.59 -0.31
CA GLN A 435 1.48 6.64 -0.23
C GLN A 435 0.89 5.67 0.81
N GLY A 436 1.59 4.59 1.18
CA GLY A 436 1.02 3.47 1.94
C GLY A 436 0.35 3.91 3.25
N TRP A 437 1.12 4.42 4.21
CA TRP A 437 0.59 4.85 5.50
C TRP A 437 -0.32 6.07 5.43
N PRO A 438 0.02 7.13 4.68
CA PRO A 438 -0.84 8.32 4.60
C PRO A 438 -2.22 8.05 3.99
N LYS A 439 -2.32 7.24 2.92
CA LYS A 439 -3.61 6.89 2.32
C LYS A 439 -4.42 5.93 3.17
N LEU A 440 -3.77 4.98 3.84
CA LEU A 440 -4.43 4.16 4.86
C LEU A 440 -5.09 5.06 5.93
N THR A 441 -4.35 6.06 6.43
CA THR A 441 -4.88 7.02 7.40
C THR A 441 -6.14 7.74 6.88
N GLN A 442 -6.16 8.14 5.61
CA GLN A 442 -7.34 8.77 4.97
C GLN A 442 -8.53 7.81 4.82
N SER A 443 -8.31 6.50 4.96
CA SER A 443 -9.31 5.45 4.73
C SER A 443 -9.82 4.80 6.02
N LEU A 444 -9.38 5.28 7.21
CA LEU A 444 -9.82 4.73 8.50
C LEU A 444 -11.32 4.94 8.73
N TRP A 445 -11.86 6.05 8.26
CA TRP A 445 -13.26 6.42 8.36
C TRP A 445 -13.80 6.88 7.01
N MET A 446 -15.07 6.58 6.76
CA MET A 446 -15.78 7.04 5.56
C MET A 446 -17.16 7.59 5.92
N ALA A 447 -17.66 8.51 5.11
CA ALA A 447 -19.05 8.94 5.19
C ALA A 447 -19.96 7.87 4.57
N THR A 448 -21.15 7.68 5.12
CA THR A 448 -22.17 6.76 4.57
C THR A 448 -23.11 7.48 3.60
N ALA A 449 -23.76 6.74 2.71
CA ALA A 449 -24.70 7.31 1.74
C ALA A 449 -25.91 8.00 2.39
N ASP A 450 -26.26 7.61 3.61
CA ASP A 450 -27.34 8.16 4.43
C ASP A 450 -26.91 9.35 5.30
N GLY A 451 -25.70 9.88 5.07
CA GLY A 451 -25.17 11.05 5.78
C GLY A 451 -24.59 10.75 7.16
N GLY A 452 -24.40 9.49 7.52
CA GLY A 452 -23.72 9.05 8.73
C GLY A 452 -22.24 8.80 8.53
N MET A 453 -21.62 8.04 9.45
CA MET A 453 -20.19 7.73 9.48
C MET A 453 -19.95 6.23 9.62
N ALA A 454 -18.83 5.76 9.08
CA ALA A 454 -18.41 4.36 9.19
C ALA A 454 -16.93 4.24 9.56
N ALA A 455 -16.61 3.47 10.61
CA ALA A 455 -15.27 3.01 10.93
C ALA A 455 -14.93 1.82 10.04
N MET A 456 -13.97 2.00 9.13
CA MET A 456 -13.60 1.03 8.10
C MET A 456 -12.41 0.17 8.51
N VAL A 457 -11.35 0.81 8.99
CA VAL A 457 -10.08 0.22 9.42
C VAL A 457 -9.75 0.78 10.80
N TYR A 458 -9.21 -0.03 11.70
CA TYR A 458 -8.95 0.41 13.05
C TYR A 458 -7.47 0.76 13.26
N ALA A 459 -7.22 2.03 13.61
CA ALA A 459 -5.94 2.55 14.07
C ALA A 459 -6.20 3.85 14.87
N PRO A 460 -5.32 4.26 15.77
CA PRO A 460 -5.55 5.47 16.54
C PRO A 460 -5.55 6.73 15.66
N CYS A 461 -6.63 7.52 15.73
CA CYS A 461 -6.79 8.72 14.92
C CYS A 461 -7.78 9.71 15.54
N THR A 462 -7.78 10.93 15.01
CA THR A 462 -8.87 11.90 15.18
C THR A 462 -9.47 12.23 13.83
N LEU A 463 -10.78 12.38 13.80
CA LEU A 463 -11.55 12.76 12.62
C LEU A 463 -12.25 14.07 12.89
N GLN A 464 -12.24 15.00 11.93
CA GLN A 464 -13.04 16.22 11.91
C GLN A 464 -13.89 16.26 10.64
N THR A 465 -15.20 16.46 10.78
CA THR A 465 -16.15 16.49 9.66
C THR A 465 -17.42 17.24 10.07
N VAL A 466 -18.37 17.32 9.14
CA VAL A 466 -19.72 17.87 9.38
C VAL A 466 -20.74 16.78 9.07
N VAL A 467 -21.67 16.52 10.00
CA VAL A 467 -22.78 15.58 9.83
C VAL A 467 -24.09 16.33 10.00
N HIS A 468 -24.95 16.30 8.98
CA HIS A 468 -26.22 17.02 8.95
C HIS A 468 -26.11 18.51 9.36
N GLY A 469 -25.03 19.18 8.89
CA GLY A 469 -24.76 20.58 9.20
C GLY A 469 -24.25 20.84 10.63
N VAL A 470 -23.88 19.80 11.37
CA VAL A 470 -23.30 19.88 12.72
C VAL A 470 -21.84 19.48 12.67
N PRO A 471 -20.89 20.35 13.07
CA PRO A 471 -19.49 19.96 13.22
C PRO A 471 -19.36 18.79 14.18
N LEU A 472 -18.58 17.78 13.77
CA LEU A 472 -18.34 16.55 14.51
C LEU A 472 -16.84 16.27 14.56
N ARG A 473 -16.31 16.08 15.78
CA ARG A 473 -15.01 15.49 15.99
C ARG A 473 -15.18 14.09 16.59
N ILE A 474 -14.41 13.12 16.08
CA ILE A 474 -14.34 11.75 16.63
C ILE A 474 -12.92 11.48 17.04
N GLU A 475 -12.72 10.94 18.25
CA GLU A 475 -11.45 10.41 18.72
C GLU A 475 -11.53 8.90 18.74
N GLN A 476 -10.60 8.22 18.08
CA GLN A 476 -10.44 6.77 18.12
C GLN A 476 -9.12 6.43 18.80
N SER A 477 -9.19 5.84 19.98
CA SER A 477 -8.04 5.40 20.78
C SER A 477 -7.94 3.88 20.75
N THR A 478 -6.78 3.36 20.37
CA THR A 478 -6.54 1.93 20.29
C THR A 478 -5.06 1.61 20.07
N ASP A 479 -4.63 0.44 20.56
CA ASP A 479 -3.39 -0.22 20.15
C ASP A 479 -3.64 -1.33 19.12
N TYR A 480 -4.80 -1.34 18.44
CA TYR A 480 -5.05 -2.24 17.32
C TYR A 480 -4.00 -2.00 16.21
N PRO A 481 -3.41 -3.02 15.58
CA PRO A 481 -3.76 -4.45 15.62
C PRO A 481 -3.12 -5.27 16.76
N PHE A 482 -2.27 -4.68 17.59
CA PHE A 482 -1.58 -5.38 18.69
C PHE A 482 -2.50 -5.72 19.86
N ARG A 483 -3.60 -4.99 20.00
CA ARG A 483 -4.71 -5.19 20.97
C ARG A 483 -6.02 -5.18 20.21
N SER A 484 -7.01 -5.84 20.77
CA SER A 484 -8.33 -5.98 20.13
C SER A 484 -9.40 -5.02 20.65
N ARG A 485 -9.02 -4.04 21.51
CA ARG A 485 -9.94 -3.02 22.06
C ARG A 485 -9.80 -1.72 21.30
N VAL A 486 -10.95 -1.14 20.93
CA VAL A 486 -11.09 0.15 20.28
C VAL A 486 -12.04 1.02 21.11
N GLU A 487 -11.62 2.22 21.45
CA GLU A 487 -12.42 3.23 22.13
C GLU A 487 -12.67 4.41 21.21
N ILE A 488 -13.93 4.86 21.14
CA ILE A 488 -14.35 5.97 20.28
C ILE A 488 -15.11 6.96 21.16
N VAL A 489 -14.75 8.24 21.05
CA VAL A 489 -15.45 9.34 21.70
C VAL A 489 -15.97 10.28 20.64
N LEU A 490 -17.25 10.63 20.71
CA LEU A 490 -17.89 11.55 19.77
C LEU A 490 -18.06 12.92 20.41
N HIS A 491 -17.68 13.97 19.67
CA HIS A 491 -17.79 15.35 20.08
C HIS A 491 -18.55 16.15 19.00
N PRO A 492 -19.87 15.93 18.80
CA PRO A 492 -20.66 16.83 17.99
C PRO A 492 -20.78 18.18 18.69
N ALA A 493 -20.81 19.30 17.95
CA ALA A 493 -20.96 20.63 18.52
C ALA A 493 -22.32 20.83 19.26
N ARG A 494 -23.32 20.03 18.92
CA ARG A 494 -24.62 19.87 19.58
C ARG A 494 -25.18 18.49 19.28
N ALA A 495 -26.22 18.08 19.98
CA ALA A 495 -26.91 16.82 19.71
C ALA A 495 -27.25 16.68 18.21
N VAL A 496 -26.98 15.51 17.65
CA VAL A 496 -27.25 15.21 16.23
C VAL A 496 -27.54 13.73 16.02
N ALA A 497 -28.62 13.43 15.29
CA ALA A 497 -29.00 12.06 14.98
C ALA A 497 -28.34 11.60 13.66
N PHE A 498 -27.61 10.49 13.71
CA PHE A 498 -27.08 9.83 12.51
C PHE A 498 -26.75 8.36 12.77
N ALA A 499 -26.61 7.59 11.67
CA ALA A 499 -26.16 6.21 11.70
C ALA A 499 -24.63 6.16 11.83
N LEU A 500 -24.11 5.50 12.87
CA LEU A 500 -22.71 5.16 13.02
C LEU A 500 -22.53 3.67 12.72
N LYS A 501 -21.70 3.34 11.72
CA LYS A 501 -21.41 1.96 11.34
C LYS A 501 -20.01 1.57 11.86
N LEU A 502 -19.94 0.43 12.55
CA LEU A 502 -18.70 -0.14 13.07
C LEU A 502 -18.46 -1.48 12.37
N ARG A 503 -17.31 -1.64 11.72
CA ARG A 503 -16.95 -2.91 11.09
C ARG A 503 -16.60 -3.93 12.17
N ILE A 504 -17.19 -5.11 12.10
CA ILE A 504 -16.77 -6.27 12.88
C ILE A 504 -15.89 -7.14 11.95
N PRO A 505 -14.59 -7.30 12.24
CA PRO A 505 -13.68 -8.06 11.37
C PRO A 505 -14.15 -9.50 11.17
N GLY A 506 -13.93 -10.06 9.99
CA GLY A 506 -14.32 -11.43 9.65
C GLY A 506 -13.58 -12.52 10.43
N TRP A 507 -12.43 -12.19 10.98
CA TRP A 507 -11.66 -13.10 11.83
C TRP A 507 -12.14 -13.13 13.30
N ALA A 508 -12.95 -12.17 13.73
CA ALA A 508 -13.41 -12.09 15.11
C ALA A 508 -14.31 -13.29 15.46
N THR A 509 -13.98 -14.03 16.51
CA THR A 509 -14.79 -15.15 17.00
C THR A 509 -15.95 -14.69 17.87
N GLY A 510 -15.97 -13.40 18.24
CA GLY A 510 -16.99 -12.70 18.99
C GLY A 510 -16.60 -11.24 19.17
N SER A 511 -17.56 -10.41 19.56
CA SER A 511 -17.33 -9.01 19.89
C SER A 511 -18.17 -8.57 21.07
N THR A 512 -17.69 -7.58 21.83
CA THR A 512 -18.47 -6.89 22.85
C THR A 512 -18.52 -5.42 22.54
N LEU A 513 -19.67 -4.80 22.78
CA LEU A 513 -19.91 -3.39 22.53
C LEU A 513 -20.59 -2.75 23.74
N THR A 514 -20.08 -1.59 24.13
CA THR A 514 -20.76 -0.72 25.08
C THR A 514 -20.91 0.68 24.51
N VAL A 515 -22.00 1.34 24.83
CA VAL A 515 -22.21 2.77 24.57
C VAL A 515 -22.48 3.43 25.92
N ASN A 516 -21.66 4.42 26.29
CA ASN A 516 -21.73 5.08 27.60
C ASN A 516 -21.70 4.08 28.78
N GLY A 517 -20.88 3.05 28.65
CA GLY A 517 -20.76 1.97 29.64
C GLY A 517 -21.91 0.95 29.63
N GLN A 518 -22.97 1.17 28.87
CA GLN A 518 -24.11 0.24 28.76
C GLN A 518 -23.88 -0.77 27.65
N ALA A 519 -23.99 -2.06 27.98
CA ALA A 519 -23.83 -3.13 26.99
C ALA A 519 -24.87 -3.01 25.87
N GLN A 520 -24.44 -3.21 24.64
CA GLN A 520 -25.25 -3.23 23.44
C GLN A 520 -25.15 -4.61 22.76
N ALA A 521 -26.10 -4.89 21.86
CA ALA A 521 -26.01 -6.08 21.01
C ALA A 521 -24.72 -6.01 20.19
N SER A 522 -23.93 -7.08 20.21
CA SER A 522 -22.71 -7.20 19.41
C SER A 522 -23.06 -7.52 17.94
N GLY A 523 -22.19 -7.06 17.02
CA GLY A 523 -22.34 -7.37 15.61
C GLY A 523 -21.78 -8.75 15.23
N SER A 524 -22.24 -9.27 14.10
CA SER A 524 -21.70 -10.49 13.51
C SER A 524 -20.36 -10.23 12.80
N ALA A 525 -19.43 -11.19 12.88
CA ALA A 525 -18.17 -11.15 12.15
C ALA A 525 -18.37 -10.97 10.64
N GLY A 526 -17.51 -10.19 10.02
CA GLY A 526 -17.58 -9.87 8.59
C GLY A 526 -18.76 -8.99 8.19
N ARG A 527 -19.30 -8.17 9.12
CA ARG A 527 -20.43 -7.27 8.89
C ARG A 527 -20.20 -5.90 9.51
N PHE A 528 -20.96 -4.92 9.04
CA PHE A 528 -21.10 -3.64 9.74
C PHE A 528 -22.22 -3.72 10.77
N LEU A 529 -21.91 -3.33 12.00
CA LEU A 529 -22.92 -3.05 13.03
C LEU A 529 -23.35 -1.58 12.89
N THR A 530 -24.65 -1.32 12.84
CA THR A 530 -25.20 0.05 12.74
C THR A 530 -25.82 0.47 14.06
N LEU A 531 -25.33 1.61 14.58
CA LEU A 531 -25.89 2.28 15.74
C LEU A 531 -26.65 3.52 15.27
N GLN A 532 -27.99 3.46 15.28
CA GLN A 532 -28.85 4.58 14.92
C GLN A 532 -29.35 5.27 16.17
N ARG A 533 -28.88 6.49 16.43
CA ARG A 533 -29.29 7.27 17.60
C ARG A 533 -28.97 8.74 17.47
N GLU A 534 -29.50 9.57 18.38
CA GLU A 534 -29.03 10.92 18.61
C GLU A 534 -27.75 10.87 19.48
N TRP A 535 -26.66 11.42 18.95
CA TRP A 535 -25.36 11.46 19.62
C TRP A 535 -25.19 12.78 20.35
N GLN A 536 -24.72 12.71 21.60
CA GLN A 536 -24.41 13.85 22.47
C GLN A 536 -22.91 14.09 22.53
N PRO A 537 -22.48 15.33 22.82
CA PRO A 537 -21.06 15.60 23.11
C PRO A 537 -20.53 14.75 24.27
N GLY A 538 -19.46 14.00 24.03
CA GLY A 538 -18.84 13.10 25.00
C GLY A 538 -19.40 11.68 25.04
N ASP A 539 -20.32 11.31 24.14
CA ASP A 539 -20.75 9.92 24.02
C ASP A 539 -19.57 9.01 23.71
N THR A 540 -19.49 7.88 24.42
CA THR A 540 -18.37 6.93 24.34
C THR A 540 -18.83 5.58 23.81
N ILE A 541 -17.98 4.96 23.01
CA ILE A 541 -18.17 3.58 22.49
C ILE A 541 -16.92 2.80 22.83
N ALA A 542 -17.07 1.60 23.41
CA ALA A 542 -15.98 0.65 23.53
C ALA A 542 -16.36 -0.64 22.81
N LEU A 543 -15.51 -1.02 21.85
CA LEU A 543 -15.63 -2.22 21.02
C LEU A 543 -14.43 -3.11 21.28
N THR A 544 -14.67 -4.41 21.56
CA THR A 544 -13.61 -5.39 21.75
C THR A 544 -13.88 -6.61 20.90
N PHE A 545 -12.86 -7.09 20.20
CA PHE A 545 -12.93 -8.29 19.37
C PHE A 545 -12.29 -9.46 20.08
N ALA A 546 -12.94 -10.60 20.10
CA ALA A 546 -12.32 -11.84 20.52
C ALA A 546 -11.55 -12.46 19.36
N SER A 547 -10.32 -12.87 19.60
CA SER A 547 -9.50 -13.63 18.65
C SER A 547 -8.80 -14.78 19.37
N VAL A 548 -8.50 -15.81 18.60
CA VAL A 548 -7.71 -16.96 19.06
C VAL A 548 -6.64 -17.20 18.01
N PRO A 549 -5.36 -17.28 18.39
CA PRO A 549 -4.30 -17.65 17.47
C PRO A 549 -4.61 -18.97 16.78
N LYS A 550 -4.47 -19.01 15.46
CA LYS A 550 -4.79 -20.20 14.65
C LYS A 550 -3.81 -20.36 13.48
N THR A 551 -3.68 -21.59 13.04
CA THR A 551 -3.00 -21.93 11.79
C THR A 551 -3.93 -21.75 10.59
N VAL A 552 -3.37 -21.31 9.46
CA VAL A 552 -4.05 -21.18 8.17
C VAL A 552 -3.24 -21.94 7.14
N SER A 553 -3.87 -22.90 6.46
CA SER A 553 -3.22 -23.74 5.44
C SER A 553 -2.79 -22.93 4.22
N GLY A 554 -1.65 -23.29 3.64
CA GLY A 554 -1.01 -22.61 2.53
C GLY A 554 -0.41 -23.57 1.47
N PHE A 555 0.63 -23.08 0.82
CA PHE A 555 1.37 -23.81 -0.21
C PHE A 555 2.00 -25.10 0.35
N ASN A 556 1.90 -26.22 -0.38
CA ASN A 556 2.46 -27.52 0.01
C ASN A 556 2.03 -28.00 1.42
N ASP A 557 0.76 -27.79 1.79
CA ASP A 557 0.24 -28.10 3.12
C ASP A 557 0.98 -27.37 4.26
N SER A 558 1.71 -26.30 3.95
CA SER A 558 2.30 -25.43 4.97
C SER A 558 1.23 -24.70 5.77
N VAL A 559 1.60 -24.19 6.93
CA VAL A 559 0.72 -23.40 7.77
C VAL A 559 1.37 -22.06 8.10
N SER A 560 0.57 -20.99 8.06
CA SER A 560 0.90 -19.70 8.64
C SER A 560 0.12 -19.48 9.93
N VAL A 561 0.65 -18.68 10.86
CA VAL A 561 0.02 -18.40 12.14
C VAL A 561 -0.59 -17.01 12.11
N ARG A 562 -1.88 -16.89 12.48
CA ARG A 562 -2.62 -15.62 12.53
C ARG A 562 -3.29 -15.43 13.87
N ASP A 563 -3.32 -14.17 14.33
CA ASP A 563 -4.13 -13.71 15.45
C ASP A 563 -4.68 -12.30 15.13
N GLY A 564 -5.99 -12.25 14.92
CA GLY A 564 -6.61 -11.02 14.42
C GLY A 564 -6.13 -10.65 13.01
N ALA A 565 -5.78 -9.39 12.81
CA ALA A 565 -5.20 -8.87 11.57
C ALA A 565 -3.69 -9.17 11.41
N LEU A 566 -3.04 -9.67 12.47
CA LEU A 566 -1.60 -9.95 12.44
C LEU A 566 -1.30 -11.35 11.95
N VAL A 567 -0.27 -11.45 11.13
CA VAL A 567 0.42 -12.68 10.75
C VAL A 567 1.68 -12.77 11.60
N PHE A 568 2.00 -13.95 12.10
CA PHE A 568 3.16 -14.17 12.96
C PHE A 568 4.24 -14.94 12.24
N ALA A 569 5.49 -14.54 12.47
CA ALA A 569 6.66 -15.16 11.86
C ALA A 569 7.69 -15.54 12.92
N LEU A 570 8.47 -16.59 12.64
CA LEU A 570 9.67 -16.94 13.40
C LEU A 570 10.76 -15.94 13.01
N PRO A 571 11.30 -15.16 13.97
CA PRO A 571 12.43 -14.28 13.69
C PRO A 571 13.71 -15.09 13.53
N ILE A 572 14.46 -14.77 12.49
CA ILE A 572 15.83 -15.28 12.29
C ILE A 572 16.79 -14.23 12.84
N ALA A 573 17.83 -14.62 13.61
CA ALA A 573 18.83 -13.65 14.03
C ALA A 573 19.55 -13.05 12.82
N GLU A 574 19.78 -11.75 12.84
CA GLU A 574 20.21 -10.95 11.69
C GLU A 574 21.63 -10.42 11.87
N SER A 575 22.48 -10.61 10.87
CA SER A 575 23.79 -9.97 10.74
C SER A 575 23.72 -8.95 9.60
N TRP A 576 23.73 -7.67 9.94
CA TRP A 576 23.64 -6.57 8.99
C TRP A 576 25.02 -6.14 8.51
N ILE A 577 25.22 -6.12 7.17
CA ILE A 577 26.45 -5.68 6.53
C ILE A 577 26.14 -4.51 5.61
N LYS A 578 26.72 -3.34 5.89
CA LYS A 578 26.63 -2.20 4.97
C LYS A 578 27.40 -2.53 3.68
N TRP A 579 26.68 -2.59 2.58
CA TRP A 579 27.27 -2.85 1.27
C TRP A 579 27.81 -1.57 0.61
N ARG A 580 26.99 -0.52 0.54
CA ARG A 580 27.43 0.78 0.00
C ARG A 580 26.67 1.94 0.64
N GLN A 581 27.35 3.10 0.73
CA GLN A 581 26.72 4.35 1.15
C GLN A 581 25.97 4.98 -0.03
N ARG A 582 24.77 5.52 0.23
CA ARG A 582 23.88 6.17 -0.76
C ARG A 582 23.37 7.50 -0.18
N GLY A 583 24.15 8.60 -0.35
CA GLY A 583 23.76 9.89 0.22
C GLY A 583 23.55 9.81 1.74
N LEU A 584 22.34 10.12 2.20
CA LEU A 584 21.95 10.08 3.62
C LEU A 584 21.67 8.65 4.14
N THR A 585 21.52 7.67 3.24
CA THR A 585 21.20 6.27 3.58
C THR A 585 22.27 5.31 3.07
N ALA A 586 22.05 4.01 3.20
CA ALA A 586 22.95 2.96 2.70
C ALA A 586 22.15 1.76 2.19
N ASP A 587 22.78 0.97 1.32
CA ASP A 587 22.29 -0.34 0.94
C ASP A 587 22.92 -1.40 1.84
N TRP A 588 22.12 -2.35 2.29
CA TRP A 588 22.43 -3.32 3.32
C TRP A 588 22.19 -4.74 2.83
N MET A 589 23.10 -5.64 3.16
CA MET A 589 22.91 -7.08 3.11
C MET A 589 22.61 -7.59 4.51
N VAL A 590 21.71 -8.56 4.63
CA VAL A 590 21.32 -9.16 5.91
C VAL A 590 21.43 -10.67 5.80
N TYR A 591 22.26 -11.25 6.65
CA TYR A 591 22.54 -12.68 6.68
C TYR A 591 21.94 -13.35 7.91
N PRO A 592 21.48 -14.62 7.81
CA PRO A 592 20.97 -15.35 8.96
C PRO A 592 22.08 -15.69 9.96
N ALA A 593 21.82 -15.43 11.24
CA ALA A 593 22.71 -15.75 12.35
C ALA A 593 22.10 -16.76 13.35
N SER A 594 20.97 -17.39 13.01
CA SER A 594 20.34 -18.47 13.77
C SER A 594 19.67 -19.49 12.86
N ARG A 595 19.36 -20.65 13.42
CA ARG A 595 18.59 -21.70 12.73
C ARG A 595 17.16 -21.18 12.43
N TRP A 596 16.65 -21.52 11.24
CA TRP A 596 15.36 -21.05 10.76
C TRP A 596 14.41 -22.17 10.27
N ASN A 597 14.96 -23.33 9.86
CA ASN A 597 14.22 -24.43 9.24
C ASN A 597 13.46 -25.27 10.28
N MET A 598 12.36 -24.69 10.76
CA MET A 598 11.49 -25.24 11.80
C MET A 598 10.13 -25.61 11.22
N GLY A 599 9.55 -26.74 11.68
CA GLY A 599 8.19 -27.16 11.38
C GLY A 599 7.31 -27.12 12.61
N LEU A 600 5.98 -27.03 12.40
CA LEU A 600 4.99 -27.02 13.46
C LEU A 600 4.21 -28.33 13.50
N PRO A 601 3.83 -28.82 14.71
CA PRO A 601 2.95 -29.99 14.85
C PRO A 601 1.52 -29.66 14.41
N GLU A 602 0.74 -30.67 14.03
CA GLU A 602 -0.66 -30.50 13.61
C GLU A 602 -1.53 -29.87 14.72
N ASN A 603 -1.27 -30.21 15.97
CA ASN A 603 -1.98 -29.73 17.16
C ASN A 603 -1.21 -28.57 17.84
N ALA A 604 -0.64 -27.64 17.06
CA ALA A 604 0.11 -26.50 17.60
C ALA A 604 -0.76 -25.67 18.56
N SER A 605 -0.28 -25.47 19.78
CA SER A 605 -0.91 -24.63 20.79
C SER A 605 -0.10 -23.36 20.99
N PHE A 606 -0.78 -22.23 21.03
CA PHE A 606 -0.15 -20.91 21.08
C PHE A 606 -0.42 -20.24 22.42
N ARG A 607 0.64 -19.69 23.03
CA ARG A 607 0.51 -18.83 24.20
C ARG A 607 0.87 -17.41 23.85
N ARG A 608 -0.07 -16.50 23.98
CA ARG A 608 0.08 -15.07 23.71
C ARG A 608 0.73 -14.36 24.90
N ALA A 609 1.67 -13.46 24.63
CA ALA A 609 2.25 -12.51 25.58
C ALA A 609 2.23 -11.09 24.98
N GLU A 610 2.07 -10.09 25.82
CA GLU A 610 1.84 -8.71 25.42
C GLU A 610 2.79 -7.76 26.15
N GLN A 611 3.21 -6.70 25.44
CA GLN A 611 4.02 -5.60 25.97
C GLN A 611 3.46 -4.27 25.44
N PRO A 612 3.70 -3.13 26.09
CA PRO A 612 3.30 -1.83 25.57
C PRO A 612 3.86 -1.58 24.16
N VAL A 613 3.10 -0.88 23.32
CA VAL A 613 3.56 -0.47 21.99
C VAL A 613 4.65 0.59 22.15
N GLY A 614 5.86 0.26 21.73
CA GLY A 614 7.04 1.14 21.85
C GLY A 614 7.07 2.31 20.85
N PRO A 615 8.16 3.09 20.85
CA PRO A 615 8.36 4.18 19.89
C PRO A 615 8.37 3.70 18.43
N VAL A 616 8.89 2.51 18.16
CA VAL A 616 8.83 1.83 16.87
C VAL A 616 7.74 0.77 16.96
N PRO A 617 6.58 0.96 16.30
CA PRO A 617 5.41 0.07 16.48
C PRO A 617 5.66 -1.37 16.08
N PHE A 618 6.46 -1.60 15.02
CA PHE A 618 6.79 -2.93 14.49
C PHE A 618 8.23 -3.33 14.83
N SER A 619 8.67 -3.04 16.04
CA SER A 619 10.03 -3.33 16.50
C SER A 619 10.25 -4.82 16.75
N ARG A 620 11.38 -5.32 16.26
CA ARG A 620 11.88 -6.65 16.59
C ARG A 620 12.39 -6.74 18.04
N GLN A 621 13.02 -5.67 18.54
CA GLN A 621 13.60 -5.65 19.89
C GLN A 621 12.53 -5.58 20.98
N HIS A 622 11.41 -4.92 20.68
CA HIS A 622 10.29 -4.70 21.61
C HIS A 622 8.95 -4.98 20.89
N PRO A 623 8.71 -6.25 20.45
CA PRO A 623 7.48 -6.58 19.76
C PRO A 623 6.27 -6.43 20.71
N PRO A 624 5.23 -5.67 20.35
CA PRO A 624 4.08 -5.41 21.22
C PRO A 624 3.29 -6.66 21.61
N VAL A 625 3.41 -7.73 20.82
CA VAL A 625 2.76 -9.02 21.03
C VAL A 625 3.65 -10.14 20.49
N THR A 626 3.67 -11.27 21.20
CA THR A 626 4.37 -12.49 20.76
C THR A 626 3.50 -13.72 21.00
N LEU A 627 3.79 -14.79 20.26
CA LEU A 627 3.18 -16.11 20.45
C LEU A 627 4.28 -17.13 20.71
N SER A 628 4.16 -17.92 21.78
CA SER A 628 5.03 -19.07 22.03
C SER A 628 4.36 -20.32 21.50
N VAL A 629 5.11 -21.17 20.79
CA VAL A 629 4.64 -22.44 20.22
C VAL A 629 5.77 -23.45 20.19
N GLU A 630 5.46 -24.72 20.40
CA GLU A 630 6.43 -25.80 20.20
C GLU A 630 6.64 -26.05 18.70
N GLY A 631 7.91 -26.20 18.29
CA GLY A 631 8.29 -26.57 16.94
C GLY A 631 9.45 -27.56 16.94
N ARG A 632 9.73 -28.17 15.79
CA ARG A 632 10.86 -29.08 15.61
C ARG A 632 11.66 -28.71 14.38
N PRO A 633 12.99 -28.93 14.41
CA PRO A 633 13.84 -28.76 13.23
C PRO A 633 13.42 -29.68 12.08
N VAL A 634 13.58 -29.18 10.86
CA VAL A 634 13.41 -29.91 9.60
C VAL A 634 14.73 -29.85 8.84
N ALA A 635 15.65 -30.78 9.14
CA ALA A 635 17.01 -30.77 8.64
C ALA A 635 17.10 -30.88 7.10
N THR A 636 16.07 -31.45 6.46
CA THR A 636 15.98 -31.58 5.00
C THR A 636 15.60 -30.28 4.30
N TRP A 637 15.02 -29.30 5.02
CA TRP A 637 14.67 -27.99 4.44
C TRP A 637 15.89 -27.09 4.42
N LYS A 638 16.36 -26.77 3.23
CA LYS A 638 17.60 -26.04 2.97
C LYS A 638 17.31 -24.66 2.38
N ALA A 639 18.37 -23.89 2.19
CA ALA A 639 18.36 -22.68 1.38
C ALA A 639 19.42 -22.80 0.30
N GLU A 640 19.11 -22.25 -0.88
CA GLU A 640 20.01 -22.18 -2.01
C GLU A 640 20.02 -20.74 -2.54
N GLU A 641 21.22 -20.22 -2.81
CA GLU A 641 21.44 -18.85 -3.31
C GLU A 641 20.62 -17.77 -2.55
N GLY A 642 20.61 -17.85 -1.21
CA GLY A 642 19.95 -16.89 -0.34
C GLY A 642 18.42 -17.02 -0.24
N ALA A 643 17.80 -18.02 -0.88
CA ALA A 643 16.37 -18.30 -0.81
C ALA A 643 16.09 -19.62 -0.11
N ALA A 644 15.04 -19.70 0.72
CA ALA A 644 14.57 -20.97 1.24
C ALA A 644 14.03 -21.84 0.10
N ASP A 645 14.34 -23.13 0.13
CA ASP A 645 13.69 -24.12 -0.73
C ASP A 645 12.16 -24.05 -0.58
N PRO A 646 11.40 -24.51 -1.57
CA PRO A 646 9.96 -24.68 -1.40
C PRO A 646 9.64 -25.43 -0.12
N VAL A 647 8.64 -24.93 0.65
CA VAL A 647 8.27 -25.55 1.93
C VAL A 647 8.01 -27.04 1.73
N PRO A 648 8.72 -27.94 2.44
CA PRO A 648 8.53 -29.38 2.27
C PRO A 648 7.16 -29.81 2.75
N ARG A 649 6.54 -30.72 1.97
CA ARG A 649 5.20 -31.25 2.28
C ARG A 649 5.30 -32.31 3.37
N ARG A 650 4.71 -32.04 4.53
CA ARG A 650 4.62 -32.95 5.70
C ARG A 650 5.92 -33.72 5.98
N PRO A 651 7.05 -33.00 6.23
CA PRO A 651 8.30 -33.66 6.52
C PRO A 651 8.22 -34.40 7.87
N GLN A 652 8.97 -35.50 7.99
CA GLN A 652 9.23 -36.13 9.28
C GLN A 652 10.17 -35.19 10.08
N ALA A 653 9.83 -35.00 11.36
CA ALA A 653 10.80 -34.45 12.28
C ALA A 653 11.92 -35.48 12.50
N ASP A 654 13.16 -35.01 12.62
CA ASP A 654 14.25 -35.91 12.95
C ASP A 654 14.01 -36.49 14.36
N ALA A 655 14.02 -37.83 14.52
CA ALA A 655 13.75 -38.49 15.77
C ALA A 655 14.74 -38.10 16.89
N ALA A 656 15.94 -37.67 16.50
CA ALA A 656 16.98 -37.16 17.41
C ALA A 656 16.76 -35.72 17.88
N ASP A 657 15.90 -34.93 17.20
CA ASP A 657 15.68 -33.52 17.50
C ASP A 657 14.63 -33.33 18.62
N VAL A 658 15.05 -32.69 19.69
CA VAL A 658 14.16 -32.32 20.81
C VAL A 658 13.24 -31.17 20.37
N PRO A 659 11.95 -31.19 20.79
CA PRO A 659 11.09 -30.03 20.58
C PRO A 659 11.69 -28.74 21.16
N VAL A 660 11.54 -27.64 20.43
CA VAL A 660 12.04 -26.32 20.82
C VAL A 660 10.86 -25.37 20.97
N MET A 661 10.86 -24.58 22.04
CA MET A 661 9.90 -23.50 22.21
C MET A 661 10.28 -22.32 21.30
N LEU A 662 9.47 -22.07 20.29
CA LEU A 662 9.64 -20.94 19.37
C LEU A 662 8.89 -19.73 19.90
N THR A 663 9.46 -18.53 19.71
CA THR A 663 8.79 -17.26 19.94
C THR A 663 8.52 -16.60 18.59
N LEU A 664 7.26 -16.55 18.20
CA LEU A 664 6.82 -15.88 16.99
C LEU A 664 6.48 -14.41 17.31
N MET A 665 6.71 -13.52 16.36
CA MET A 665 6.37 -12.11 16.50
C MET A 665 5.64 -11.61 15.23
N PRO A 666 4.98 -10.43 15.24
CA PRO A 666 4.32 -9.90 14.05
C PRO A 666 5.25 -9.90 12.85
N TYR A 667 4.74 -10.29 11.69
CA TYR A 667 5.44 -10.46 10.41
C TYR A 667 6.44 -9.36 10.09
N ALA A 668 6.05 -8.11 10.37
CA ALA A 668 6.83 -6.92 10.02
C ALA A 668 8.04 -6.68 10.94
N ALA A 669 8.05 -7.27 12.13
CA ALA A 669 9.07 -6.99 13.14
C ALA A 669 10.44 -7.57 12.73
N PRO A 670 10.61 -8.86 12.38
CA PRO A 670 11.87 -9.37 11.86
C PRO A 670 12.02 -9.06 10.37
N LYS A 671 13.25 -8.73 9.94
CA LYS A 671 13.56 -8.55 8.52
C LYS A 671 13.94 -9.87 7.85
N LEU A 672 14.54 -10.78 8.61
CA LEU A 672 14.67 -12.19 8.23
C LEU A 672 13.68 -13.03 9.04
N ARG A 673 12.88 -13.87 8.34
CA ARG A 673 11.71 -14.52 8.93
C ARG A 673 11.28 -15.80 8.24
N ILE A 674 10.57 -16.65 8.98
CA ILE A 674 9.76 -17.76 8.44
C ILE A 674 8.31 -17.51 8.84
N THR A 675 7.43 -17.42 7.86
CA THR A 675 5.99 -17.15 8.04
C THR A 675 5.13 -18.35 7.69
N ALA A 676 5.53 -19.12 6.68
CA ALA A 676 4.89 -20.38 6.30
C ALA A 676 5.77 -21.54 6.74
N PHE A 677 5.25 -22.32 7.67
CA PHE A 677 5.94 -23.46 8.28
C PHE A 677 5.49 -24.77 7.64
N PRO A 678 6.40 -25.73 7.39
CA PRO A 678 5.97 -27.09 7.09
C PRO A 678 5.17 -27.67 8.26
N LEU A 679 4.03 -28.27 7.96
CA LEU A 679 3.25 -29.02 8.91
C LEU A 679 3.89 -30.41 9.02
N LEU A 680 4.34 -30.78 10.24
CA LEU A 680 5.03 -32.04 10.46
C LEU A 680 4.08 -33.23 10.24
N ALA A 681 4.61 -34.32 9.69
CA ALA A 681 3.87 -35.57 9.63
C ALA A 681 3.54 -36.07 11.05
N PRO A 682 2.39 -36.74 11.26
CA PRO A 682 2.10 -37.37 12.53
C PRO A 682 3.25 -38.31 12.93
N GLY A 683 3.78 -38.14 14.13
CA GLY A 683 4.77 -39.06 14.65
C GLY A 683 4.15 -40.45 14.72
N SER A 684 4.85 -41.48 14.28
CA SER A 684 4.50 -42.87 14.51
C SER A 684 4.71 -43.18 16.01
N ASN A 685 3.79 -42.75 16.84
CA ASN A 685 3.64 -43.28 18.18
C ASN A 685 2.88 -44.64 18.10
N GLU A 686 3.44 -45.60 17.39
CA GLU A 686 3.14 -46.98 17.67
C GLU A 686 3.97 -47.35 18.90
N HIS A 687 3.33 -47.28 20.10
CA HIS A 687 3.74 -48.10 21.20
C HIS A 687 3.66 -49.55 20.70
N PRO A 688 4.73 -50.34 20.80
CA PRO A 688 4.57 -51.78 20.59
C PRO A 688 3.56 -52.27 21.64
N GLU A 689 2.41 -52.75 21.18
CA GLU A 689 1.49 -53.47 22.04
C GLU A 689 2.31 -54.61 22.66
N ASP A 690 2.36 -54.61 23.98
CA ASP A 690 2.92 -55.73 24.75
C ASP A 690 2.21 -57.01 24.31
N GLY A 691 2.95 -57.84 23.58
CA GLY A 691 2.52 -59.16 23.19
C GLY A 691 2.28 -60.00 24.45
N HIS A 692 1.02 -60.12 24.83
CA HIS A 692 0.62 -61.19 25.71
C HIS A 692 0.84 -62.52 24.99
N VAL A 693 1.92 -63.18 25.34
CA VAL A 693 2.10 -64.60 25.09
C VAL A 693 1.27 -65.34 26.13
N SER A 694 0.25 -66.00 25.69
CA SER A 694 -0.44 -67.05 26.41
C SER A 694 0.13 -68.45 26.14
#